data_c56e57f961370a8b4cdbe075a9face44
#
_entry.id   c56e57f961370a8b4cdbe075a9face44
#
_cell.length_a   1.000
_cell.length_b   1.000
_cell.length_c   1.000
_cell.angle_alpha   90.00
_cell.angle_beta   90.00
_cell.angle_gamma   90.00
#
_symmetry.space_group_name_H-M   'P 1'
#
loop_
_entity.id
_entity.type
_entity.pdbx_description
1 polymer ?
#
loop_
_entity_poly.entity_id
_entity_poly.type
_entity_poly.pdbx_seq_one_letter_code
_entity_poly.pdbx_strand_id
1 'polypeptide(L)'
;MSTMLILATLTAGMTFAGVPGTATAAPASRVVDPAGLNLRQWMGQISDVIGDRPLNKIVMPGSHDAGSWSITDRTGVCDTASEAKLARDFPQVAAAISITQMTPIKEQLNSGSRYLDLRLCKQNGKWYTYHGGPLGGLFFDDPATGRRGEINDIAEWIRAHPEEIVTIELRTSVPPDSDPSQGRDTAVEDHLEAVRLLGDKIGTSRMADRDTLSPTSTYNQFRAAGASVILLDTRNRTDYPWMWPAGSRIESRNSYLENADWGSLIKEAITNPTASNPAIDLISRKALQRNAEVLKTNTGDPNKFFALSGNVDSTLAIPDAAYDVIKNGMDYKPDGIPYMLYLAREHNTQLLEKLEGEWRNSSIAKNTNVVQLDWIDMGGRRDNGTLIGSGDMSAAIIANNTPTTAAGTLVGTERRTDGSWDTADALPGANGGLEFAGSEQSVTAMPDGSLQYLTYGNDKRMYHNIRRVDGSWQGWNRLNSDEVDKRFTGGPIALASTPNGETQAVAIDKDGVLLHQLRRTDGTWTGWAAPPGTDGGVFKAKDVAITGTPNNSLMVLAYDKNGTMRLTGRWASGTWDTAGWTTLPGVGGATFAGPDLSITAMPDRSLQIAAIGLDGKVWHMTRDSMLRNSPWTHPEWAPNDAMRATGVAIAGLPDGSAQLLAVGMDGNTWHTLRSASGTWTGFGAVRGPWGRSLGATNVRIAGLPDGRTYSLVSAR
;
A
#
# COMPACT_ATOMS: atom_id res chain seq x y z
N MET A 1 57.55 47.81 -45.52
CA MET A 1 56.92 48.63 -44.46
C MET A 1 55.46 48.22 -44.41
N SER A 2 55.16 47.31 -43.51
CA SER A 2 53.82 46.73 -43.40
C SER A 2 53.15 47.36 -42.19
N THR A 3 51.94 47.94 -42.45
CA THR A 3 51.11 48.52 -41.44
C THR A 3 50.12 47.45 -40.96
N MET A 4 50.17 47.16 -39.68
CA MET A 4 49.34 46.15 -38.98
C MET A 4 48.04 46.83 -38.52
N LEU A 5 46.90 46.37 -39.01
CA LEU A 5 45.58 46.84 -38.62
C LEU A 5 45.09 45.97 -37.44
N ILE A 6 44.83 46.59 -36.31
CA ILE A 6 44.27 45.89 -35.12
C ILE A 6 42.75 46.04 -35.20
N LEU A 7 42.05 44.92 -35.34
CA LEU A 7 40.61 44.83 -35.25
C LEU A 7 40.20 44.54 -33.82
N ALA A 8 39.57 45.48 -33.14
CA ALA A 8 38.94 45.28 -31.84
C ALA A 8 37.56 44.71 -32.01
N THR A 9 37.33 43.48 -31.57
CA THR A 9 36.00 42.86 -31.46
C THR A 9 35.36 43.21 -30.12
N LEU A 10 34.30 44.00 -30.16
CA LEU A 10 33.39 44.14 -29.02
C LEU A 10 32.57 42.86 -28.87
N THR A 11 32.75 42.11 -27.81
CA THR A 11 31.81 41.07 -27.35
C THR A 11 30.78 41.70 -26.42
N ALA A 12 29.56 41.91 -26.95
CA ALA A 12 28.40 42.22 -26.13
C ALA A 12 27.98 40.97 -25.35
N GLY A 13 28.16 40.97 -24.03
CA GLY A 13 27.67 39.93 -23.16
C GLY A 13 26.15 39.99 -23.05
N MET A 14 25.44 39.05 -23.68
CA MET A 14 24.02 38.79 -23.38
C MET A 14 23.98 37.90 -22.12
N THR A 15 23.56 38.47 -21.00
CA THR A 15 23.13 37.74 -19.84
C THR A 15 21.80 37.12 -20.15
N PHE A 16 21.76 35.81 -20.39
CA PHE A 16 20.50 35.05 -20.36
C PHE A 16 19.96 35.04 -18.93
N ALA A 17 18.89 35.76 -18.70
CA ALA A 17 18.06 35.58 -17.53
C ALA A 17 17.55 34.13 -17.57
N GLY A 18 17.99 33.31 -16.60
CA GLY A 18 17.52 31.95 -16.46
C GLY A 18 16.00 31.92 -16.29
N VAL A 19 15.34 31.26 -17.21
CA VAL A 19 13.93 30.86 -17.04
C VAL A 19 13.89 29.99 -15.78
N PRO A 20 13.03 30.29 -14.77
CA PRO A 20 12.91 29.41 -13.63
C PRO A 20 12.43 28.06 -14.16
N GLY A 21 13.26 27.02 -13.97
CA GLY A 21 12.89 25.65 -14.29
C GLY A 21 11.59 25.33 -13.58
N THR A 22 10.56 25.00 -14.34
CA THR A 22 9.38 24.38 -13.80
C THR A 22 9.81 23.10 -13.11
N ALA A 23 9.77 23.09 -11.77
CA ALA A 23 9.89 21.87 -11.01
C ALA A 23 8.75 20.96 -11.49
N THR A 24 9.08 19.94 -12.28
CA THR A 24 8.17 18.85 -12.56
C THR A 24 7.84 18.23 -11.20
N ALA A 25 6.57 18.33 -10.80
CA ALA A 25 6.09 17.61 -9.64
C ALA A 25 6.49 16.14 -9.81
N ALA A 26 7.16 15.57 -8.80
CA ALA A 26 7.46 14.16 -8.80
C ALA A 26 6.14 13.41 -9.01
N PRO A 27 6.09 12.39 -9.88
CA PRO A 27 4.88 11.60 -10.07
C PRO A 27 4.40 11.10 -8.71
N ALA A 28 3.10 11.16 -8.45
CA ALA A 28 2.50 10.62 -7.25
C ALA A 28 3.03 9.19 -7.06
N SER A 29 3.63 8.88 -5.92
CA SER A 29 4.23 7.57 -5.69
C SER A 29 3.15 6.50 -5.79
N ARG A 30 3.29 5.62 -6.77
CA ARG A 30 2.40 4.47 -6.93
C ARG A 30 2.37 3.68 -5.62
N VAL A 31 1.19 3.37 -5.13
CA VAL A 31 1.03 2.48 -3.98
C VAL A 31 1.33 1.04 -4.42
N VAL A 32 2.11 0.27 -3.67
CA VAL A 32 2.42 -1.14 -3.97
C VAL A 32 1.30 -2.07 -3.54
N ASP A 33 0.80 -2.88 -4.45
CA ASP A 33 -0.29 -3.86 -4.24
C ASP A 33 0.22 -5.22 -3.78
N PRO A 34 -0.20 -5.68 -2.60
CA PRO A 34 0.07 -7.03 -2.19
C PRO A 34 -0.48 -8.09 -3.16
N ALA A 35 -1.71 -7.90 -3.67
CA ALA A 35 -2.38 -8.92 -4.49
C ALA A 35 -1.87 -9.00 -5.94
N GLY A 36 -1.29 -7.90 -6.45
CA GLY A 36 -0.74 -7.81 -7.81
C GLY A 36 0.76 -8.08 -7.88
N LEU A 37 1.41 -8.40 -6.76
CA LEU A 37 2.85 -8.64 -6.74
C LEU A 37 3.22 -9.99 -7.34
N ASN A 38 4.12 -9.96 -8.31
CA ASN A 38 4.89 -11.13 -8.67
C ASN A 38 6.09 -11.27 -7.72
N LEU A 39 5.94 -12.08 -6.68
CA LEU A 39 6.94 -12.21 -5.61
C LEU A 39 8.31 -12.64 -6.10
N ARG A 40 8.39 -13.34 -7.25
CA ARG A 40 9.66 -13.73 -7.87
C ARG A 40 10.45 -12.55 -8.42
N GLN A 41 9.76 -11.46 -8.82
CA GLN A 41 10.32 -10.32 -9.53
C GLN A 41 9.83 -8.99 -8.95
N TRP A 42 9.55 -8.95 -7.65
CA TRP A 42 8.88 -7.81 -7.05
C TRP A 42 9.72 -6.53 -7.04
N MET A 43 11.06 -6.64 -6.89
CA MET A 43 11.91 -5.43 -6.90
C MET A 43 11.92 -4.79 -8.29
N GLY A 44 12.03 -5.61 -9.35
CA GLY A 44 11.89 -5.14 -10.73
C GLY A 44 10.50 -4.57 -11.01
N GLN A 45 9.45 -5.24 -10.53
CA GLN A 45 8.05 -4.83 -10.73
C GLN A 45 7.73 -3.47 -10.09
N ILE A 46 8.32 -3.15 -8.93
CA ILE A 46 8.11 -1.86 -8.24
C ILE A 46 9.31 -0.93 -8.31
N SER A 47 10.17 -1.11 -9.32
CA SER A 47 11.38 -0.30 -9.49
C SER A 47 11.10 1.20 -9.66
N ASP A 48 9.93 1.57 -10.16
CA ASP A 48 9.41 2.95 -10.19
C ASP A 48 9.20 3.54 -8.78
N VAL A 49 8.95 2.70 -7.77
CA VAL A 49 8.75 3.09 -6.36
C VAL A 49 10.06 3.11 -5.59
N ILE A 50 10.90 2.09 -5.80
CA ILE A 50 12.11 1.87 -4.99
C ILE A 50 13.41 2.30 -5.67
N GLY A 51 13.37 2.67 -6.97
CA GLY A 51 14.57 2.89 -7.79
C GLY A 51 15.59 3.86 -7.19
N ASP A 52 15.14 5.02 -6.75
CA ASP A 52 15.99 6.06 -6.15
C ASP A 52 16.06 5.97 -4.62
N ARG A 53 15.48 4.91 -4.03
CA ARG A 53 15.50 4.70 -2.60
C ARG A 53 16.77 3.94 -2.20
N PRO A 54 17.47 4.37 -1.11
CA PRO A 54 18.54 3.59 -0.51
C PRO A 54 18.10 2.18 -0.16
N LEU A 55 18.95 1.18 -0.40
CA LEU A 55 18.56 -0.22 -0.21
C LEU A 55 18.20 -0.53 1.26
N ASN A 56 18.85 0.13 2.21
CA ASN A 56 18.51 0.02 3.64
C ASN A 56 17.22 0.77 4.05
N LYS A 57 16.51 1.37 3.09
CA LYS A 57 15.18 1.99 3.28
C LYS A 57 14.09 1.28 2.46
N ILE A 58 14.44 0.16 1.84
CA ILE A 58 13.49 -0.71 1.15
C ILE A 58 13.04 -1.78 2.14
N VAL A 59 11.73 -1.89 2.35
CA VAL A 59 11.14 -2.90 3.22
C VAL A 59 11.07 -4.22 2.47
N MET A 60 11.75 -5.24 3.00
CA MET A 60 11.88 -6.54 2.31
C MET A 60 11.71 -7.72 3.26
N PRO A 61 11.07 -8.81 2.79
CA PRO A 61 11.02 -10.06 3.52
C PRO A 61 12.38 -10.75 3.51
N GLY A 62 12.68 -11.44 4.62
CA GLY A 62 13.87 -12.24 4.78
C GLY A 62 13.57 -13.60 5.40
N SER A 63 14.38 -14.60 5.08
CA SER A 63 14.28 -15.95 5.61
C SER A 63 15.26 -16.11 6.77
N HIS A 64 14.74 -16.35 7.98
CA HIS A 64 15.53 -16.79 9.13
C HIS A 64 15.95 -18.23 8.95
N ASP A 65 17.24 -18.54 9.20
CA ASP A 65 17.81 -19.89 9.01
C ASP A 65 17.38 -20.55 7.68
N ALA A 66 17.62 -19.88 6.56
CA ALA A 66 17.09 -20.23 5.26
C ALA A 66 17.36 -21.69 4.83
N GLY A 67 18.47 -22.28 5.29
CA GLY A 67 18.86 -23.65 4.98
C GLY A 67 18.26 -24.73 5.89
N SER A 68 17.40 -24.38 6.84
CA SER A 68 16.87 -25.33 7.84
C SER A 68 15.78 -26.27 7.29
N TRP A 69 15.21 -25.98 6.14
CA TRP A 69 14.06 -26.68 5.54
C TRP A 69 14.26 -28.21 5.38
N SER A 70 15.50 -28.65 5.21
CA SER A 70 15.86 -30.05 4.99
C SER A 70 16.34 -30.79 6.24
N ILE A 71 16.29 -30.13 7.39
CA ILE A 71 16.66 -30.74 8.69
C ILE A 71 15.65 -31.82 9.06
N THR A 72 16.19 -32.97 9.50
CA THR A 72 15.40 -34.05 10.10
C THR A 72 16.19 -34.66 11.25
N ASP A 73 15.57 -35.52 12.03
CA ASP A 73 16.22 -36.33 13.09
C ASP A 73 17.27 -37.33 12.55
N ARG A 74 17.42 -37.44 11.21
CA ARG A 74 18.33 -38.38 10.50
C ARG A 74 19.39 -37.69 9.67
N THR A 75 19.39 -36.37 9.56
CA THR A 75 20.30 -35.63 8.66
C THR A 75 21.73 -35.51 9.20
N GLY A 76 21.99 -35.93 10.45
CA GLY A 76 23.31 -35.87 11.08
C GLY A 76 23.51 -34.62 11.93
N VAL A 77 24.72 -34.47 12.46
CA VAL A 77 25.06 -33.40 13.41
C VAL A 77 26.24 -32.59 12.91
N CYS A 78 26.14 -31.28 13.05
CA CYS A 78 27.27 -30.35 12.90
C CYS A 78 28.08 -30.40 14.20
N ASP A 79 29.19 -31.10 14.21
CA ASP A 79 30.01 -31.35 15.41
C ASP A 79 30.58 -30.06 16.03
N THR A 80 30.72 -29.01 15.25
CA THR A 80 31.24 -27.70 15.65
C THR A 80 30.17 -26.70 16.11
N ALA A 81 28.90 -27.08 16.01
CA ALA A 81 27.80 -26.24 16.41
C ALA A 81 27.59 -26.20 17.93
N SER A 82 27.04 -25.12 18.47
CA SER A 82 26.80 -24.91 19.90
C SER A 82 25.90 -25.99 20.51
N GLU A 83 24.91 -26.47 19.75
CA GLU A 83 23.93 -27.47 20.22
C GLU A 83 24.19 -28.87 19.68
N ALA A 84 25.43 -29.16 19.25
CA ALA A 84 25.83 -30.48 18.75
C ALA A 84 25.55 -31.61 19.75
N LYS A 85 25.71 -31.34 21.07
CA LYS A 85 25.39 -32.30 22.10
C LYS A 85 23.90 -32.63 22.17
N LEU A 86 23.04 -31.61 22.11
CA LEU A 86 21.58 -31.81 22.09
C LEU A 86 21.17 -32.61 20.84
N ALA A 87 21.74 -32.29 19.68
CA ALA A 87 21.44 -32.98 18.44
C ALA A 87 21.88 -34.46 18.45
N ARG A 88 22.95 -34.81 19.16
CA ARG A 88 23.38 -36.18 19.31
C ARG A 88 22.53 -36.97 20.31
N ASP A 89 22.25 -36.36 21.46
CA ASP A 89 21.56 -37.04 22.57
C ASP A 89 20.04 -37.12 22.34
N PHE A 90 19.48 -36.11 21.69
CA PHE A 90 18.04 -35.96 21.45
C PHE A 90 17.77 -35.42 20.00
N PRO A 91 18.11 -36.23 18.96
CA PRO A 91 18.05 -35.73 17.56
C PRO A 91 16.68 -35.24 17.14
N GLN A 92 15.65 -35.81 17.67
CA GLN A 92 14.28 -35.49 17.38
C GLN A 92 13.87 -34.13 17.97
N VAL A 93 14.25 -33.86 19.21
CA VAL A 93 14.01 -32.57 19.87
C VAL A 93 14.78 -31.48 19.14
N ALA A 94 16.06 -31.73 18.85
CA ALA A 94 16.91 -30.82 18.15
C ALA A 94 16.35 -30.47 16.75
N ALA A 95 15.88 -31.46 15.99
CA ALA A 95 15.24 -31.23 14.70
C ALA A 95 13.95 -30.40 14.84
N ALA A 96 13.09 -30.70 15.80
CA ALA A 96 11.80 -30.01 15.99
C ALA A 96 11.96 -28.54 16.31
N ILE A 97 13.04 -28.13 17.01
CA ILE A 97 13.31 -26.72 17.36
C ILE A 97 14.24 -26.01 16.37
N SER A 98 14.79 -26.76 15.38
CA SER A 98 15.73 -26.20 14.39
C SER A 98 15.12 -25.97 13.01
N ILE A 99 13.94 -26.51 12.71
CA ILE A 99 13.27 -26.30 11.44
C ILE A 99 12.51 -25.00 11.49
N THR A 100 12.97 -23.99 10.75
CA THR A 100 12.36 -22.66 10.65
C THR A 100 11.84 -22.34 9.24
N GLN A 101 12.11 -23.23 8.28
CA GLN A 101 11.61 -23.11 6.90
C GLN A 101 11.11 -24.48 6.41
N MET A 102 10.21 -24.50 5.44
CA MET A 102 9.62 -25.73 4.88
C MET A 102 10.06 -26.02 3.47
N THR A 103 10.53 -25.03 2.75
CA THR A 103 10.83 -25.13 1.32
C THR A 103 12.29 -24.81 1.03
N PRO A 104 12.86 -25.36 -0.06
CA PRO A 104 14.19 -25.00 -0.53
C PRO A 104 14.39 -23.48 -0.67
N ILE A 105 15.60 -23.01 -0.51
CA ILE A 105 15.93 -21.57 -0.58
C ILE A 105 15.42 -20.94 -1.88
N LYS A 106 15.48 -21.65 -3.02
CA LYS A 106 14.91 -21.19 -4.27
C LYS A 106 13.41 -20.88 -4.17
N GLU A 107 12.64 -21.69 -3.48
CA GLU A 107 11.20 -21.46 -3.32
C GLU A 107 10.92 -20.30 -2.33
N GLN A 108 11.77 -20.14 -1.32
CA GLN A 108 11.70 -18.96 -0.44
C GLN A 108 11.97 -17.66 -1.21
N LEU A 109 12.91 -17.67 -2.17
CA LEU A 109 13.14 -16.55 -3.11
C LEU A 109 11.92 -16.32 -4.01
N ASN A 110 11.28 -17.40 -4.51
CA ASN A 110 10.03 -17.32 -5.27
C ASN A 110 8.87 -16.74 -4.43
N SER A 111 8.88 -16.98 -3.12
CA SER A 111 7.92 -16.45 -2.15
C SER A 111 8.24 -15.02 -1.69
N GLY A 112 9.24 -14.36 -2.27
CA GLY A 112 9.53 -12.94 -2.07
C GLY A 112 10.73 -12.62 -1.20
N SER A 113 11.39 -13.59 -0.57
CA SER A 113 12.59 -13.36 0.24
C SER A 113 13.70 -12.66 -0.55
N ARG A 114 14.31 -11.64 0.05
CA ARG A 114 15.52 -10.96 -0.49
C ARG A 114 16.62 -10.82 0.54
N TYR A 115 16.44 -11.46 1.68
CA TYR A 115 17.45 -11.60 2.71
C TYR A 115 17.47 -13.04 3.19
N LEU A 116 18.65 -13.67 3.19
CA LEU A 116 18.85 -15.05 3.57
C LEU A 116 19.84 -15.11 4.75
N ASP A 117 19.37 -15.49 5.93
CA ASP A 117 20.24 -15.94 7.04
C ASP A 117 20.73 -17.34 6.69
N LEU A 118 21.94 -17.42 6.12
CA LEU A 118 22.52 -18.65 5.60
C LEU A 118 23.59 -19.18 6.56
N ARG A 119 23.35 -20.34 7.11
CA ARG A 119 24.25 -21.01 8.04
C ARG A 119 24.81 -22.29 7.43
N LEU A 120 26.14 -22.38 7.30
CA LEU A 120 26.85 -23.50 6.70
C LEU A 120 27.77 -24.17 7.70
N CYS A 121 27.76 -25.50 7.72
CA CYS A 121 28.64 -26.34 8.52
C CYS A 121 29.52 -27.19 7.63
N LYS A 122 30.83 -27.16 7.86
CA LYS A 122 31.78 -28.10 7.24
C LYS A 122 31.89 -29.38 8.06
N GLN A 123 31.29 -30.47 7.55
CA GLN A 123 31.29 -31.77 8.23
C GLN A 123 31.87 -32.83 7.29
N ASN A 124 32.90 -33.55 7.72
CA ASN A 124 33.60 -34.59 6.94
C ASN A 124 34.04 -34.08 5.55
N GLY A 125 34.60 -32.86 5.48
CA GLY A 125 35.10 -32.24 4.25
C GLY A 125 34.01 -31.75 3.28
N LYS A 126 32.72 -31.77 3.66
CA LYS A 126 31.59 -31.34 2.85
C LYS A 126 30.82 -30.23 3.55
N TRP A 127 30.18 -29.38 2.76
CA TRP A 127 29.39 -28.27 3.27
C TRP A 127 27.90 -28.60 3.27
N TYR A 128 27.28 -28.44 4.42
CA TYR A 128 25.85 -28.61 4.64
C TYR A 128 25.24 -27.35 5.21
N THR A 129 23.97 -27.11 4.99
CA THR A 129 23.22 -26.17 5.81
C THR A 129 23.07 -26.73 7.22
N TYR A 130 22.86 -25.87 8.23
CA TYR A 130 22.62 -26.32 9.60
C TYR A 130 21.87 -25.26 10.41
N HIS A 131 21.26 -25.69 11.51
CA HIS A 131 20.74 -24.79 12.54
C HIS A 131 20.86 -25.42 13.91
N GLY A 132 21.40 -24.66 14.88
CA GLY A 132 21.65 -25.14 16.26
C GLY A 132 22.67 -26.29 16.36
N GLY A 133 22.25 -27.49 16.04
CA GLY A 133 23.07 -28.70 16.03
C GLY A 133 22.85 -29.58 14.81
N PRO A 134 21.60 -29.83 14.38
CA PRO A 134 21.30 -30.68 13.22
C PRO A 134 21.81 -30.10 11.91
N LEU A 135 22.31 -31.04 11.05
CA LEU A 135 22.61 -30.70 9.64
C LEU A 135 21.34 -30.67 8.80
N GLY A 136 21.33 -29.80 7.81
CA GLY A 136 20.38 -29.81 6.69
C GLY A 136 20.95 -30.50 5.46
N GLY A 137 20.60 -29.98 4.27
CA GLY A 137 21.03 -30.53 2.99
C GLY A 137 22.47 -30.19 2.61
N LEU A 138 23.00 -30.94 1.62
CA LEU A 138 24.28 -30.63 0.98
C LEU A 138 24.17 -29.27 0.28
N PHE A 139 25.05 -28.33 0.62
CA PHE A 139 24.98 -26.98 0.09
C PHE A 139 25.84 -26.77 -1.17
N PHE A 140 27.12 -27.16 -1.16
CA PHE A 140 27.96 -27.19 -2.36
C PHE A 140 27.98 -28.58 -2.98
N ASP A 141 28.38 -28.67 -4.26
CA ASP A 141 28.50 -29.95 -4.94
C ASP A 141 29.50 -30.87 -4.25
N ASP A 142 29.19 -32.13 -4.24
CA ASP A 142 30.11 -33.19 -3.81
C ASP A 142 30.81 -33.81 -5.03
N PRO A 143 32.04 -33.45 -5.34
CA PRO A 143 32.75 -33.96 -6.52
C PRO A 143 33.03 -35.47 -6.43
N ALA A 144 33.10 -36.07 -5.22
CA ALA A 144 33.36 -37.45 -5.04
C ALA A 144 32.18 -38.36 -5.44
N THR A 145 30.95 -37.86 -5.27
CA THR A 145 29.72 -38.59 -5.58
C THR A 145 28.96 -38.04 -6.78
N GLY A 146 29.34 -36.88 -7.29
CA GLY A 146 28.61 -36.13 -8.31
C GLY A 146 27.27 -35.54 -7.84
N ARG A 147 27.02 -35.55 -6.50
CA ARG A 147 25.78 -35.01 -5.94
C ARG A 147 25.78 -33.49 -6.04
N ARG A 148 24.73 -32.94 -6.62
CA ARG A 148 24.54 -31.49 -6.77
C ARG A 148 24.11 -30.85 -5.47
N GLY A 149 24.74 -29.73 -5.11
CA GLY A 149 24.42 -28.92 -3.94
C GLY A 149 23.34 -27.88 -4.24
N GLU A 150 22.66 -27.42 -3.18
CA GLU A 150 21.54 -26.46 -3.26
C GLU A 150 21.95 -25.09 -3.87
N ILE A 151 23.21 -24.68 -3.72
CA ILE A 151 23.77 -23.44 -4.28
C ILE A 151 23.51 -23.31 -5.79
N ASN A 152 23.45 -24.42 -6.53
CA ASN A 152 23.22 -24.36 -7.97
C ASN A 152 21.82 -23.83 -8.30
N ASP A 153 20.81 -24.20 -7.54
CA ASP A 153 19.43 -23.73 -7.73
C ASP A 153 19.30 -22.26 -7.37
N ILE A 154 20.01 -21.81 -6.33
CA ILE A 154 20.09 -20.40 -5.92
C ILE A 154 20.78 -19.58 -7.02
N ALA A 155 21.93 -20.04 -7.51
CA ALA A 155 22.69 -19.36 -8.55
C ALA A 155 21.92 -19.28 -9.88
N GLU A 156 21.18 -20.34 -10.26
CA GLU A 156 20.30 -20.35 -11.42
C GLU A 156 19.17 -19.31 -11.24
N TRP A 157 18.56 -19.26 -10.06
CA TRP A 157 17.53 -18.29 -9.75
C TRP A 157 18.05 -16.84 -9.88
N ILE A 158 19.20 -16.52 -9.27
CA ILE A 158 19.82 -15.21 -9.35
C ILE A 158 20.12 -14.80 -10.78
N ARG A 159 20.61 -15.73 -11.62
CA ARG A 159 20.87 -15.45 -13.05
C ARG A 159 19.59 -15.20 -13.84
N ALA A 160 18.49 -15.89 -13.50
CA ALA A 160 17.20 -15.73 -14.16
C ALA A 160 16.44 -14.46 -13.75
N HIS A 161 16.80 -13.86 -12.60
CA HIS A 161 16.13 -12.68 -12.04
C HIS A 161 17.14 -11.54 -11.80
N PRO A 162 17.74 -10.99 -12.86
CA PRO A 162 18.80 -10.00 -12.73
C PRO A 162 18.36 -8.67 -12.10
N GLU A 163 17.05 -8.38 -12.07
CA GLU A 163 16.49 -7.20 -11.40
C GLU A 163 16.38 -7.32 -9.88
N GLU A 164 16.56 -8.52 -9.35
CA GLU A 164 16.40 -8.76 -7.92
C GLU A 164 17.74 -8.66 -7.20
N ILE A 165 17.75 -8.05 -6.03
CA ILE A 165 18.95 -7.94 -5.17
C ILE A 165 18.73 -8.83 -3.96
N VAL A 166 19.60 -9.82 -3.79
CA VAL A 166 19.56 -10.79 -2.69
C VAL A 166 20.71 -10.51 -1.72
N THR A 167 20.39 -10.30 -0.45
CA THR A 167 21.37 -10.20 0.63
C THR A 167 21.54 -11.56 1.29
N ILE A 168 22.75 -12.06 1.38
CA ILE A 168 23.12 -13.29 2.07
C ILE A 168 23.94 -12.94 3.30
N GLU A 169 23.40 -13.16 4.50
CA GLU A 169 24.20 -13.12 5.73
C GLU A 169 24.77 -14.51 5.96
N LEU A 170 26.09 -14.64 5.79
CA LEU A 170 26.78 -15.91 5.85
C LEU A 170 27.36 -16.16 7.24
N ARG A 171 26.97 -17.26 7.87
CA ARG A 171 27.59 -17.84 9.05
C ARG A 171 28.19 -19.19 8.72
N THR A 172 29.41 -19.45 9.20
CA THR A 172 30.05 -20.75 9.02
C THR A 172 30.42 -21.36 10.38
N SER A 173 30.05 -22.62 10.57
CA SER A 173 30.55 -23.48 11.66
C SER A 173 31.57 -24.43 11.07
N VAL A 174 32.82 -24.27 11.51
CA VAL A 174 33.99 -25.00 11.03
C VAL A 174 34.81 -25.51 12.19
N PRO A 175 35.52 -26.63 12.05
CA PRO A 175 36.37 -27.15 13.11
C PRO A 175 37.31 -26.07 13.69
N PRO A 176 37.47 -25.98 15.02
CA PRO A 176 38.48 -25.11 15.59
C PRO A 176 39.88 -25.59 15.17
N ASP A 177 40.82 -24.67 15.12
CA ASP A 177 42.20 -25.00 14.81
C ASP A 177 42.73 -26.05 15.81
N SER A 178 43.15 -27.18 15.28
CA SER A 178 43.67 -28.25 16.06
C SER A 178 45.20 -28.12 16.36
N ASP A 179 45.90 -27.20 15.68
CA ASP A 179 47.32 -27.01 15.84
C ASP A 179 47.81 -25.57 15.52
N PRO A 180 47.80 -24.67 16.50
CA PRO A 180 48.35 -23.32 16.34
C PRO A 180 49.85 -23.28 15.97
N SER A 181 50.59 -24.39 16.13
CA SER A 181 52.01 -24.43 15.85
C SER A 181 52.37 -24.48 14.39
N GLN A 182 51.37 -24.76 13.50
CA GLN A 182 51.60 -24.80 12.04
C GLN A 182 51.31 -23.48 11.33
N GLY A 183 50.93 -22.44 12.03
CA GLY A 183 50.69 -21.10 11.45
C GLY A 183 49.55 -20.99 10.44
N ARG A 184 48.68 -22.01 10.39
CA ARG A 184 47.47 -22.04 9.55
C ARG A 184 46.24 -21.90 10.42
N ASP A 185 45.44 -20.90 10.14
CA ASP A 185 44.08 -20.78 10.69
C ASP A 185 43.11 -21.57 9.77
N THR A 186 43.01 -22.90 10.02
CA THR A 186 42.15 -23.77 9.20
C THR A 186 40.69 -23.34 9.26
N ALA A 187 40.27 -22.72 10.35
CA ALA A 187 38.91 -22.18 10.48
C ALA A 187 38.69 -20.99 9.52
N VAL A 188 39.73 -20.14 9.33
CA VAL A 188 39.68 -19.06 8.36
C VAL A 188 39.75 -19.60 6.92
N GLU A 189 40.65 -20.55 6.66
CA GLU A 189 40.80 -21.16 5.32
C GLU A 189 39.49 -21.84 4.89
N ASP A 190 38.86 -22.61 5.77
CA ASP A 190 37.58 -23.25 5.51
C ASP A 190 36.44 -22.24 5.28
N HIS A 191 36.40 -21.17 6.07
CA HIS A 191 35.42 -20.09 5.85
C HIS A 191 35.61 -19.43 4.49
N LEU A 192 36.84 -19.09 4.12
CA LEU A 192 37.17 -18.48 2.82
C LEU A 192 36.92 -19.43 1.66
N GLU A 193 37.07 -20.75 1.88
CA GLU A 193 36.62 -21.75 0.90
C GLU A 193 35.13 -21.64 0.61
N ALA A 194 34.28 -21.58 1.64
CA ALA A 194 32.83 -21.41 1.45
C ALA A 194 32.50 -20.10 0.71
N VAL A 195 33.17 -19.01 1.10
CA VAL A 195 33.02 -17.70 0.44
C VAL A 195 33.39 -17.79 -1.05
N ARG A 196 34.57 -18.36 -1.37
CA ARG A 196 35.03 -18.52 -2.75
C ARG A 196 34.07 -19.38 -3.56
N LEU A 197 33.62 -20.52 -3.02
CA LEU A 197 32.67 -21.40 -3.70
C LEU A 197 31.32 -20.69 -3.99
N LEU A 198 30.86 -19.84 -3.07
CA LEU A 198 29.69 -18.97 -3.31
C LEU A 198 29.92 -18.04 -4.51
N GLY A 199 31.04 -17.30 -4.49
CA GLY A 199 31.41 -16.40 -5.55
C GLY A 199 31.54 -17.08 -6.91
N ASP A 200 32.19 -18.27 -6.94
CA ASP A 200 32.37 -19.07 -8.17
C ASP A 200 31.01 -19.53 -8.75
N LYS A 201 30.08 -19.95 -7.89
CA LYS A 201 28.77 -20.47 -8.32
C LYS A 201 27.81 -19.36 -8.78
N ILE A 202 27.74 -18.27 -8.06
CA ILE A 202 26.88 -17.12 -8.35
C ILE A 202 27.45 -16.32 -9.54
N GLY A 203 28.77 -16.17 -9.59
CA GLY A 203 29.53 -15.29 -10.47
C GLY A 203 29.91 -13.99 -9.76
N THR A 204 31.23 -13.77 -9.61
CA THR A 204 31.75 -12.61 -8.85
C THR A 204 31.34 -11.27 -9.44
N SER A 205 31.08 -11.19 -10.73
CA SER A 205 30.56 -9.98 -11.40
C SER A 205 29.16 -9.55 -10.94
N ARG A 206 28.42 -10.46 -10.28
CA ARG A 206 27.09 -10.18 -9.69
C ARG A 206 27.15 -9.82 -8.22
N MET A 207 28.30 -10.00 -7.60
CA MET A 207 28.51 -9.69 -6.21
C MET A 207 28.74 -8.19 -6.05
N ALA A 208 28.08 -7.58 -5.07
CA ALA A 208 28.20 -6.15 -4.79
C ALA A 208 29.59 -5.82 -4.22
N ASP A 209 30.33 -4.94 -4.88
CA ASP A 209 31.62 -4.45 -4.42
C ASP A 209 31.39 -3.42 -3.31
N ARG A 210 31.91 -3.68 -2.08
CA ARG A 210 31.79 -2.82 -0.90
C ARG A 210 32.51 -1.47 -1.01
N ASP A 211 33.48 -1.36 -1.92
CA ASP A 211 34.25 -0.14 -2.09
C ASP A 211 33.54 0.88 -3.00
N THR A 212 32.54 0.40 -3.79
CA THR A 212 31.72 1.21 -4.69
C THR A 212 30.25 1.30 -4.25
N LEU A 213 29.76 0.33 -3.51
CA LEU A 213 28.37 0.25 -3.03
C LEU A 213 28.31 0.17 -1.50
N SER A 214 27.20 0.62 -0.94
CA SER A 214 26.94 0.62 0.50
C SER A 214 25.46 0.35 0.77
N PRO A 215 25.03 0.10 2.02
CA PRO A 215 23.62 -0.01 2.35
C PRO A 215 22.79 1.22 1.98
N THR A 216 23.43 2.40 1.88
CA THR A 216 22.79 3.66 1.47
C THR A 216 22.81 3.90 -0.05
N SER A 217 23.45 3.03 -0.83
CA SER A 217 23.31 3.06 -2.29
C SER A 217 21.90 2.72 -2.71
N THR A 218 21.39 3.40 -3.74
CA THR A 218 20.03 3.19 -4.23
C THR A 218 19.89 1.87 -4.99
N TYR A 219 18.67 1.36 -5.10
CA TYR A 219 18.39 0.19 -5.94
C TYR A 219 18.93 0.39 -7.36
N ASN A 220 18.71 1.57 -7.97
CA ASN A 220 19.22 1.87 -9.31
C ASN A 220 20.76 1.84 -9.40
N GLN A 221 21.47 2.24 -8.34
CA GLN A 221 22.94 2.17 -8.30
C GLN A 221 23.44 0.71 -8.29
N PHE A 222 22.78 -0.18 -7.51
CA PHE A 222 23.07 -1.61 -7.55
C PHE A 222 22.83 -2.19 -8.95
N ARG A 223 21.70 -1.81 -9.58
CA ARG A 223 21.35 -2.24 -10.94
C ARG A 223 22.38 -1.76 -11.97
N ALA A 224 22.80 -0.51 -11.90
CA ALA A 224 23.82 0.08 -12.78
C ALA A 224 25.18 -0.60 -12.63
N ALA A 225 25.53 -1.06 -11.44
CA ALA A 225 26.73 -1.82 -11.16
C ALA A 225 26.64 -3.30 -11.59
N GLY A 226 25.47 -3.79 -12.03
CA GLY A 226 25.22 -5.20 -12.33
C GLY A 226 25.22 -6.10 -11.10
N ALA A 227 25.18 -5.51 -9.90
CA ALA A 227 25.22 -6.23 -8.63
C ALA A 227 23.83 -6.71 -8.27
N SER A 228 23.69 -8.02 -8.07
CA SER A 228 22.44 -8.69 -7.64
C SER A 228 22.61 -9.50 -6.35
N VAL A 229 23.82 -9.57 -5.79
CA VAL A 229 24.05 -10.25 -4.51
C VAL A 229 24.95 -9.43 -3.60
N ILE A 230 24.53 -9.28 -2.35
CA ILE A 230 25.31 -8.72 -1.25
C ILE A 230 25.67 -9.87 -0.32
N LEU A 231 26.97 -10.06 -0.05
CA LEU A 231 27.41 -11.03 0.95
C LEU A 231 27.83 -10.30 2.24
N LEU A 232 27.03 -10.45 3.27
CA LEU A 232 27.34 -10.01 4.62
C LEU A 232 28.08 -11.13 5.33
N ASP A 233 29.34 -10.89 5.66
CA ASP A 233 30.18 -11.86 6.36
C ASP A 233 30.18 -11.66 7.87
N THR A 234 29.65 -12.62 8.62
CA THR A 234 29.55 -12.53 10.08
C THR A 234 30.90 -12.67 10.81
N ARG A 235 31.93 -13.16 10.12
CA ARG A 235 33.31 -13.14 10.64
C ARG A 235 34.01 -11.79 10.42
N ASN A 236 33.32 -10.83 9.77
CA ASN A 236 33.79 -9.46 9.50
C ASN A 236 35.06 -9.42 8.66
N ARG A 237 35.27 -10.36 7.77
CA ARG A 237 36.44 -10.41 6.88
C ARG A 237 36.22 -9.56 5.62
N THR A 238 37.33 -9.22 4.98
CA THR A 238 37.36 -8.34 3.80
C THR A 238 38.36 -8.82 2.74
N ASP A 239 38.60 -10.14 2.68
CA ASP A 239 39.59 -10.77 1.79
C ASP A 239 39.23 -10.59 0.29
N TYR A 240 37.95 -10.47 -0.02
CA TYR A 240 37.45 -10.15 -1.34
C TYR A 240 36.70 -8.82 -1.36
N PRO A 241 36.70 -8.02 -2.45
CA PRO A 241 35.98 -6.75 -2.55
C PRO A 241 34.46 -6.90 -2.30
N TRP A 242 33.91 -8.05 -2.57
CA TRP A 242 32.50 -8.38 -2.43
C TRP A 242 32.11 -9.03 -1.09
N MET A 243 33.06 -9.11 -0.13
CA MET A 243 32.75 -9.47 1.27
C MET A 243 32.46 -8.20 2.06
N TRP A 244 31.27 -8.11 2.61
CA TRP A 244 30.85 -6.98 3.42
C TRP A 244 30.90 -7.40 4.91
N PRO A 245 31.73 -6.76 5.75
CA PRO A 245 31.81 -7.12 7.18
C PRO A 245 30.49 -6.80 7.86
N ALA A 246 29.79 -7.84 8.34
CA ALA A 246 28.42 -7.71 8.87
C ALA A 246 28.34 -6.75 10.05
N GLY A 247 29.30 -6.76 10.97
CA GLY A 247 29.30 -5.88 12.15
C GLY A 247 29.29 -4.39 11.85
N SER A 248 29.80 -3.98 10.66
CA SER A 248 29.78 -2.58 10.20
C SER A 248 28.68 -2.26 9.20
N ARG A 249 27.93 -3.25 8.70
CA ARG A 249 26.98 -3.09 7.60
C ARG A 249 25.55 -3.44 7.95
N ILE A 250 25.32 -4.18 9.01
CA ILE A 250 23.98 -4.57 9.45
C ILE A 250 23.85 -4.43 10.96
N GLU A 251 22.65 -4.03 11.40
CA GLU A 251 22.18 -4.15 12.78
C GLU A 251 21.04 -5.14 12.83
N SER A 252 21.18 -6.18 13.63
CA SER A 252 20.08 -7.11 13.94
C SER A 252 19.46 -6.72 15.27
N ARG A 253 18.15 -6.58 15.30
CA ARG A 253 17.38 -6.30 16.52
C ARG A 253 16.48 -7.48 16.79
N ASN A 254 16.90 -8.29 17.75
CA ASN A 254 16.10 -9.38 18.23
C ASN A 254 15.01 -8.84 19.15
N SER A 255 13.79 -9.25 18.91
CA SER A 255 12.67 -9.06 19.84
C SER A 255 12.61 -10.14 20.90
N TYR A 256 13.69 -10.87 21.09
CA TYR A 256 13.79 -11.95 22.07
C TYR A 256 13.45 -11.41 23.46
N LEU A 257 12.54 -12.11 24.10
CA LEU A 257 12.09 -11.78 25.45
C LEU A 257 13.08 -12.38 26.51
N GLU A 258 14.38 -12.31 26.23
CA GLU A 258 15.47 -12.94 26.99
C GLU A 258 15.43 -12.67 28.51
N ASN A 259 14.81 -11.55 28.92
CA ASN A 259 14.66 -11.18 30.33
C ASN A 259 13.19 -11.09 30.76
N ALA A 260 12.28 -11.76 30.05
CA ALA A 260 10.88 -11.74 30.43
C ALA A 260 10.65 -12.58 31.71
N ASP A 261 9.82 -12.07 32.60
CA ASP A 261 9.28 -12.83 33.70
C ASP A 261 8.22 -13.82 33.17
N TRP A 262 8.71 -15.02 32.82
CA TRP A 262 7.89 -16.11 32.27
C TRP A 262 6.77 -16.52 33.20
N GLY A 263 7.02 -16.53 34.52
CA GLY A 263 5.99 -16.86 35.48
C GLY A 263 4.79 -15.92 35.43
N SER A 264 5.07 -14.62 35.30
CA SER A 264 4.02 -13.61 35.13
C SER A 264 3.32 -13.71 33.78
N LEU A 265 4.05 -14.00 32.70
CA LEU A 265 3.48 -14.15 31.35
C LEU A 265 2.57 -15.38 31.26
N ILE A 266 2.99 -16.51 31.77
CA ILE A 266 2.16 -17.73 31.82
C ILE A 266 0.94 -17.53 32.70
N LYS A 267 1.08 -16.85 33.85
CA LYS A 267 -0.04 -16.55 34.73
C LYS A 267 -1.05 -15.62 34.03
N GLU A 268 -0.57 -14.60 33.32
CA GLU A 268 -1.43 -13.69 32.52
C GLU A 268 -2.18 -14.46 31.42
N ALA A 269 -1.50 -15.36 30.70
CA ALA A 269 -2.12 -16.18 29.66
C ALA A 269 -3.22 -17.12 30.20
N ILE A 270 -3.02 -17.68 31.39
CA ILE A 270 -4.02 -18.54 32.02
C ILE A 270 -5.21 -17.74 32.54
N THR A 271 -4.97 -16.54 33.07
CA THR A 271 -6.05 -15.70 33.65
C THR A 271 -6.86 -14.96 32.63
N ASN A 272 -6.30 -14.68 31.44
CA ASN A 272 -6.94 -13.93 30.35
C ASN A 272 -6.83 -14.69 29.01
N PRO A 273 -7.45 -15.88 28.85
CA PRO A 273 -7.34 -16.66 27.63
C PRO A 273 -8.08 -15.96 26.48
N THR A 274 -7.36 -15.53 25.45
CA THR A 274 -7.93 -14.85 24.27
C THR A 274 -7.84 -15.68 22.99
N ALA A 275 -7.11 -16.80 23.00
CA ALA A 275 -6.83 -17.64 21.85
C ALA A 275 -6.88 -19.14 22.21
N SER A 276 -6.81 -19.99 21.18
CA SER A 276 -6.74 -21.46 21.31
C SER A 276 -5.49 -21.93 22.08
N ASN A 277 -4.39 -21.15 22.02
CA ASN A 277 -3.21 -21.32 22.88
C ASN A 277 -2.82 -19.99 23.51
N PRO A 278 -3.34 -19.66 24.70
CA PRO A 278 -3.16 -18.38 25.36
C PRO A 278 -1.70 -17.99 25.62
N ALA A 279 -0.83 -18.95 25.87
CA ALA A 279 0.58 -18.68 26.16
C ALA A 279 1.32 -18.19 24.89
N ILE A 280 1.12 -18.86 23.77
CA ILE A 280 1.76 -18.48 22.48
C ILE A 280 1.21 -17.16 21.97
N ASP A 281 -0.09 -16.94 22.05
CA ASP A 281 -0.73 -15.69 21.69
C ASP A 281 -0.14 -14.51 22.50
N LEU A 282 0.01 -14.68 23.81
CA LEU A 282 0.59 -13.64 24.65
C LEU A 282 2.06 -13.36 24.32
N ILE A 283 2.86 -14.41 24.09
CA ILE A 283 4.27 -14.28 23.69
C ILE A 283 4.38 -13.50 22.38
N SER A 284 3.57 -13.86 21.37
CA SER A 284 3.52 -13.16 20.08
C SER A 284 3.16 -11.69 20.23
N ARG A 285 2.12 -11.37 20.98
CA ARG A 285 1.73 -9.97 21.25
C ARG A 285 2.83 -9.16 21.91
N LYS A 286 3.52 -9.71 22.90
CA LYS A 286 4.64 -9.05 23.61
C LYS A 286 5.84 -8.83 22.68
N ALA A 287 6.17 -9.82 21.84
CA ALA A 287 7.23 -9.70 20.86
C ALA A 287 6.90 -8.59 19.83
N LEU A 288 5.68 -8.55 19.29
CA LEU A 288 5.23 -7.51 18.35
C LEU A 288 5.18 -6.13 18.99
N GLN A 289 4.75 -6.03 20.25
CA GLN A 289 4.78 -4.76 20.99
C GLN A 289 6.23 -4.25 21.12
N ARG A 290 7.17 -5.11 21.49
CA ARG A 290 8.59 -4.76 21.58
C ARG A 290 9.17 -4.35 20.22
N ASN A 291 8.84 -5.08 19.16
CA ASN A 291 9.21 -4.72 17.80
C ASN A 291 8.69 -3.34 17.41
N ALA A 292 7.44 -3.03 17.75
CA ALA A 292 6.86 -1.71 17.50
C ALA A 292 7.60 -0.61 18.27
N GLU A 293 7.95 -0.83 19.52
CA GLU A 293 8.71 0.13 20.32
C GLU A 293 10.11 0.37 19.74
N VAL A 294 10.83 -0.68 19.35
CA VAL A 294 12.13 -0.59 18.68
C VAL A 294 12.03 0.22 17.39
N LEU A 295 11.03 -0.06 16.56
CA LEU A 295 10.86 0.62 15.27
C LEU A 295 10.36 2.07 15.41
N LYS A 296 9.52 2.37 16.41
CA LYS A 296 9.08 3.74 16.71
C LYS A 296 10.24 4.66 17.10
N THR A 297 11.17 4.13 17.86
CA THR A 297 12.30 4.86 18.42
C THR A 297 13.61 4.55 17.69
N ASN A 298 13.56 3.89 16.54
CA ASN A 298 14.74 3.41 15.84
C ASN A 298 15.74 4.54 15.60
N THR A 299 16.77 4.53 16.44
CA THR A 299 17.95 5.38 16.37
C THR A 299 19.15 4.62 15.80
N GLY A 300 18.90 3.51 15.08
CA GLY A 300 19.93 2.68 14.46
C GLY A 300 20.82 3.49 13.52
N ASP A 301 21.99 2.95 13.22
CA ASP A 301 22.95 3.58 12.30
C ASP A 301 22.30 3.76 10.92
N PRO A 302 22.10 4.99 10.43
CA PRO A 302 21.44 5.24 9.15
C PRO A 302 22.24 4.68 7.95
N ASN A 303 23.49 4.28 8.16
CA ASN A 303 24.38 3.74 7.12
C ASN A 303 24.40 2.20 7.08
N LYS A 304 23.60 1.55 7.92
CA LYS A 304 23.53 0.09 7.98
C LYS A 304 22.18 -0.41 7.49
N PHE A 305 22.14 -1.69 7.09
CA PHE A 305 20.90 -2.44 7.04
C PHE A 305 20.35 -2.64 8.43
N PHE A 306 19.06 -2.83 8.53
CA PHE A 306 18.38 -3.13 9.78
C PHE A 306 17.54 -4.39 9.62
N ALA A 307 17.94 -5.46 10.29
CA ALA A 307 17.17 -6.71 10.31
C ALA A 307 16.35 -6.81 11.60
N LEU A 308 15.03 -6.82 11.45
CA LEU A 308 14.09 -7.08 12.51
C LEU A 308 13.77 -8.57 12.55
N SER A 309 13.91 -9.19 13.73
CA SER A 309 13.38 -10.53 13.96
C SER A 309 11.86 -10.48 13.96
N GLY A 310 11.27 -10.91 12.86
CA GLY A 310 9.83 -11.15 12.72
C GLY A 310 9.46 -12.58 13.13
N ASN A 311 10.28 -13.21 13.95
CA ASN A 311 10.13 -14.57 14.48
C ASN A 311 10.15 -14.56 16.01
N VAL A 312 9.70 -15.64 16.62
CA VAL A 312 9.71 -15.84 18.07
C VAL A 312 10.88 -16.74 18.46
N ASP A 313 11.58 -16.38 19.54
CA ASP A 313 12.72 -17.15 20.04
C ASP A 313 12.31 -18.56 20.47
N SER A 314 12.97 -19.56 19.90
CA SER A 314 12.75 -20.98 20.21
C SER A 314 13.32 -21.42 21.57
N THR A 315 14.24 -20.66 22.17
CA THR A 315 14.81 -21.01 23.48
C THR A 315 13.76 -21.08 24.57
N LEU A 316 12.63 -20.44 24.37
CA LEU A 316 11.48 -20.46 25.27
C LEU A 316 10.64 -21.74 25.14
N ALA A 317 10.75 -22.38 24.00
CA ALA A 317 10.05 -23.60 23.67
C ALA A 317 10.80 -24.87 24.18
N ILE A 318 12.12 -24.76 24.45
CA ILE A 318 12.95 -25.92 24.79
C ILE A 318 12.46 -26.66 26.03
N PRO A 319 12.12 -26.01 27.16
CA PRO A 319 11.66 -26.74 28.35
C PRO A 319 10.34 -27.47 28.09
N ASP A 320 9.38 -26.83 27.40
CA ASP A 320 8.07 -27.41 27.14
C ASP A 320 8.12 -28.44 26.02
N ALA A 321 8.84 -28.15 24.94
CA ALA A 321 9.07 -29.10 23.85
C ALA A 321 9.85 -30.31 24.30
N ALA A 322 10.88 -30.13 25.13
CA ALA A 322 11.63 -31.25 25.72
C ALA A 322 10.76 -32.05 26.68
N TYR A 323 9.97 -31.42 27.54
CA TYR A 323 9.08 -32.10 28.47
C TYR A 323 8.01 -32.90 27.72
N ASP A 324 7.42 -32.35 26.70
CA ASP A 324 6.35 -33.00 25.95
C ASP A 324 6.87 -34.12 25.03
N VAL A 325 8.04 -33.92 24.41
CA VAL A 325 8.71 -35.00 23.65
C VAL A 325 9.11 -36.17 24.58
N ILE A 326 9.59 -35.88 25.80
CA ILE A 326 9.92 -36.90 26.77
C ILE A 326 8.65 -37.62 27.27
N LYS A 327 7.55 -36.88 27.46
CA LYS A 327 6.30 -37.42 28.01
C LYS A 327 5.45 -38.16 26.99
N ASN A 328 5.37 -37.65 25.74
CA ASN A 328 4.41 -38.08 24.74
C ASN A 328 5.06 -38.75 23.52
N GLY A 329 6.39 -38.85 23.49
CA GLY A 329 7.12 -39.25 22.29
C GLY A 329 7.08 -38.20 21.21
N MET A 330 7.56 -38.54 20.00
CA MET A 330 7.70 -37.60 18.88
C MET A 330 6.39 -37.15 18.23
N ASP A 331 5.28 -37.67 18.67
CA ASP A 331 3.95 -37.15 18.25
C ASP A 331 3.59 -35.85 18.97
N TYR A 332 4.63 -35.06 19.36
CA TYR A 332 4.42 -33.70 19.87
C TYR A 332 3.94 -32.79 18.78
N LYS A 333 2.67 -32.86 18.57
CA LYS A 333 1.92 -32.08 17.60
C LYS A 333 0.50 -31.91 18.14
N PRO A 334 0.12 -30.75 18.63
CA PRO A 334 -1.28 -30.39 18.48
C PRO A 334 -1.54 -30.45 16.96
N ASP A 335 -2.37 -31.36 16.49
CA ASP A 335 -2.74 -31.49 15.07
C ASP A 335 -1.66 -31.99 14.07
N GLY A 336 -0.59 -32.64 14.53
CA GLY A 336 0.42 -33.16 13.60
C GLY A 336 1.44 -32.16 13.07
N ILE A 337 1.60 -30.97 13.66
CA ILE A 337 2.44 -29.85 13.17
C ILE A 337 3.72 -29.73 14.02
N PRO A 338 4.94 -29.54 13.45
CA PRO A 338 6.14 -29.25 14.23
C PRO A 338 5.95 -28.03 15.14
N TYR A 339 6.51 -28.10 16.36
CA TYR A 339 6.31 -27.05 17.38
C TYR A 339 6.67 -25.65 16.88
N MET A 340 7.83 -25.49 16.20
CA MET A 340 8.25 -24.21 15.64
C MET A 340 7.28 -23.69 14.57
N LEU A 341 6.69 -24.59 13.79
CA LEU A 341 5.66 -24.20 12.81
C LEU A 341 4.39 -23.69 13.51
N TYR A 342 4.03 -24.29 14.62
CA TYR A 342 2.89 -23.84 15.40
C TYR A 342 3.12 -22.42 15.96
N LEU A 343 4.31 -22.17 16.53
CA LEU A 343 4.71 -20.83 16.97
C LEU A 343 4.69 -19.81 15.83
N ALA A 344 5.29 -20.17 14.70
CA ALA A 344 5.37 -19.29 13.53
C ALA A 344 3.98 -18.97 12.96
N ARG A 345 3.06 -19.93 12.91
CA ARG A 345 1.69 -19.70 12.42
C ARG A 345 0.94 -18.66 13.25
N GLU A 346 1.02 -18.78 14.57
CA GLU A 346 0.37 -17.83 15.48
C GLU A 346 1.05 -16.44 15.37
N HIS A 347 2.38 -16.41 15.40
CA HIS A 347 3.12 -15.16 15.31
C HIS A 347 2.95 -14.46 13.96
N ASN A 348 3.10 -15.19 12.85
CA ASN A 348 2.97 -14.62 11.51
C ASN A 348 1.58 -14.08 11.25
N THR A 349 0.53 -14.70 11.80
CA THR A 349 -0.84 -14.20 11.70
C THR A 349 -0.97 -12.82 12.34
N GLN A 350 -0.51 -12.66 13.56
CA GLN A 350 -0.55 -11.40 14.29
C GLN A 350 0.37 -10.34 13.66
N LEU A 351 1.56 -10.74 13.20
CA LEU A 351 2.49 -9.85 12.49
C LEU A 351 1.87 -9.33 11.18
N LEU A 352 1.18 -10.20 10.42
CA LEU A 352 0.50 -9.82 9.19
C LEU A 352 -0.57 -8.74 9.45
N GLU A 353 -1.38 -8.91 10.49
CA GLU A 353 -2.39 -7.91 10.88
C GLU A 353 -1.76 -6.57 11.25
N LYS A 354 -0.61 -6.59 11.93
CA LYS A 354 0.15 -5.36 12.22
C LYS A 354 0.71 -4.71 10.96
N LEU A 355 1.30 -5.48 10.05
CA LEU A 355 1.87 -4.99 8.79
C LEU A 355 0.83 -4.42 7.84
N GLU A 356 -0.37 -5.00 7.80
CA GLU A 356 -1.48 -4.51 6.98
C GLU A 356 -2.22 -3.32 7.62
N GLY A 357 -2.21 -3.23 8.95
CA GLY A 357 -2.96 -2.27 9.75
C GLY A 357 -2.10 -1.17 10.38
N GLU A 358 -1.94 -1.25 11.71
CA GLU A 358 -1.33 -0.20 12.55
C GLU A 358 0.08 0.22 12.10
N TRP A 359 0.90 -0.72 11.63
CA TRP A 359 2.29 -0.41 11.28
C TRP A 359 2.42 0.29 9.92
N ARG A 360 1.56 -0.05 8.96
CA ARG A 360 1.72 0.34 7.56
C ARG A 360 1.79 1.86 7.32
N ASN A 361 1.02 2.65 8.05
CA ASN A 361 0.95 4.12 7.89
C ASN A 361 1.67 4.87 9.00
N SER A 362 2.45 4.18 9.81
CA SER A 362 3.15 4.74 10.96
C SER A 362 4.64 4.93 10.70
N SER A 363 5.35 5.54 11.66
CA SER A 363 6.81 5.59 11.65
C SER A 363 7.46 4.20 11.65
N ILE A 364 6.75 3.17 12.07
CA ILE A 364 7.22 1.78 12.08
C ILE A 364 7.56 1.32 10.66
N ALA A 365 6.64 1.49 9.69
CA ALA A 365 6.89 1.13 8.29
C ALA A 365 8.12 1.87 7.72
N LYS A 366 8.26 3.17 8.02
CA LYS A 366 9.38 3.99 7.52
C LYS A 366 10.75 3.56 8.09
N ASN A 367 10.75 2.95 9.27
CA ASN A 367 11.97 2.51 9.95
C ASN A 367 12.26 1.01 9.74
N THR A 368 11.37 0.28 9.10
CA THR A 368 11.56 -1.14 8.77
C THR A 368 12.41 -1.27 7.51
N ASN A 369 13.34 -2.23 7.51
CA ASN A 369 14.11 -2.62 6.32
C ASN A 369 13.93 -4.12 6.04
N VAL A 370 14.65 -5.00 6.71
CA VAL A 370 14.47 -6.45 6.59
C VAL A 370 13.54 -6.94 7.70
N VAL A 371 12.56 -7.76 7.36
CA VAL A 371 11.74 -8.53 8.32
C VAL A 371 12.06 -10.00 8.12
N GLN A 372 12.82 -10.56 9.05
CA GLN A 372 13.16 -11.99 9.03
C GLN A 372 11.98 -12.82 9.53
N LEU A 373 11.60 -13.84 8.79
CA LEU A 373 10.47 -14.72 9.08
C LEU A 373 10.91 -16.17 9.24
N ASP A 374 10.29 -16.84 10.18
CA ASP A 374 10.16 -18.29 10.14
C ASP A 374 9.00 -18.64 9.21
N TRP A 375 9.15 -19.72 8.41
CA TRP A 375 8.12 -20.18 7.49
C TRP A 375 7.58 -19.08 6.54
N ILE A 376 8.49 -18.45 5.80
CA ILE A 376 8.17 -17.32 4.90
C ILE A 376 7.07 -17.62 3.88
N ASP A 377 6.95 -18.87 3.45
CA ASP A 377 6.04 -19.35 2.41
C ASP A 377 4.77 -20.01 2.95
N MET A 378 4.62 -20.06 4.27
CA MET A 378 3.44 -20.66 4.88
C MET A 378 2.50 -19.61 5.45
N GLY A 379 1.23 -19.83 5.17
CA GLY A 379 0.15 -19.04 5.73
C GLY A 379 -0.33 -19.60 7.09
N GLY A 380 -1.26 -18.88 7.66
CA GLY A 380 -1.99 -19.21 8.87
C GLY A 380 -3.50 -19.04 8.67
N ARG A 381 -4.20 -18.71 9.75
CA ARG A 381 -5.62 -18.36 9.70
C ARG A 381 -5.83 -17.10 10.55
N ARG A 382 -6.45 -16.09 9.98
CA ARG A 382 -6.82 -14.86 10.69
C ARG A 382 -7.90 -15.14 11.74
N ASP A 383 -8.07 -14.26 12.72
CA ASP A 383 -9.10 -14.35 13.74
C ASP A 383 -10.51 -14.46 13.15
N ASN A 384 -10.76 -13.81 12.01
CA ASN A 384 -12.03 -13.92 11.29
C ASN A 384 -12.20 -15.23 10.48
N GLY A 385 -11.26 -16.17 10.60
CA GLY A 385 -11.28 -17.46 9.92
C GLY A 385 -10.75 -17.46 8.49
N THR A 386 -10.35 -16.31 7.91
CA THR A 386 -9.79 -16.23 6.57
C THR A 386 -8.41 -16.88 6.53
N LEU A 387 -8.17 -17.73 5.51
CA LEU A 387 -6.86 -18.35 5.29
C LEU A 387 -5.84 -17.30 4.82
N ILE A 388 -4.62 -17.41 5.33
CA ILE A 388 -3.45 -16.68 4.84
C ILE A 388 -2.76 -17.61 3.83
N GLY A 389 -2.63 -17.15 2.59
CA GLY A 389 -2.00 -17.90 1.52
C GLY A 389 -0.47 -17.86 1.56
N SER A 390 0.15 -18.79 0.82
CA SER A 390 1.59 -18.72 0.55
C SER A 390 1.95 -17.39 -0.10
N GLY A 391 2.92 -16.68 0.47
CA GLY A 391 3.38 -15.38 0.00
C GLY A 391 2.63 -14.16 0.53
N ASP A 392 1.51 -14.30 1.24
CA ASP A 392 0.76 -13.16 1.80
C ASP A 392 1.61 -12.34 2.78
N MET A 393 2.44 -12.99 3.60
CA MET A 393 3.38 -12.33 4.51
C MET A 393 4.38 -11.45 3.75
N SER A 394 5.03 -12.04 2.73
CA SER A 394 5.97 -11.30 1.89
C SER A 394 5.29 -10.14 1.18
N ALA A 395 4.11 -10.34 0.63
CA ALA A 395 3.33 -9.32 -0.04
C ALA A 395 2.98 -8.15 0.89
N ALA A 396 2.57 -8.44 2.12
CA ALA A 396 2.29 -7.42 3.13
C ALA A 396 3.54 -6.63 3.54
N ILE A 397 4.69 -7.31 3.71
CA ILE A 397 5.97 -6.65 4.00
C ILE A 397 6.37 -5.72 2.86
N ILE A 398 6.36 -6.22 1.62
CA ILE A 398 6.73 -5.45 0.42
C ILE A 398 5.81 -4.24 0.25
N ALA A 399 4.52 -4.40 0.54
CA ALA A 399 3.54 -3.32 0.46
C ALA A 399 3.85 -2.15 1.41
N ASN A 400 4.60 -2.38 2.50
CA ASN A 400 5.06 -1.33 3.40
C ASN A 400 6.11 -0.39 2.77
N ASN A 401 6.57 -0.66 1.54
CA ASN A 401 7.35 0.31 0.76
C ASN A 401 6.54 1.56 0.37
N THR A 402 5.22 1.48 0.41
CA THR A 402 4.34 2.63 0.19
C THR A 402 3.32 2.72 1.31
N PRO A 403 2.98 3.91 1.79
CA PRO A 403 1.85 4.06 2.70
C PRO A 403 0.59 3.55 2.01
N THR A 404 -0.37 3.02 2.77
CA THR A 404 -1.75 2.94 2.30
C THR A 404 -2.27 4.37 2.13
N THR A 405 -3.24 4.53 1.27
CA THR A 405 -4.05 5.74 1.32
C THR A 405 -4.60 5.86 2.75
N ALA A 406 -4.19 6.91 3.49
CA ALA A 406 -4.77 7.16 4.81
C ALA A 406 -6.29 7.30 4.66
N ALA A 407 -7.05 6.84 5.65
CA ALA A 407 -8.51 7.04 5.64
C ALA A 407 -8.82 8.52 5.38
N GLY A 408 -9.67 8.80 4.38
CA GLY A 408 -9.94 10.16 3.91
C GLY A 408 -9.03 10.67 2.80
N THR A 409 -8.00 9.92 2.35
CA THR A 409 -7.21 10.31 1.18
C THR A 409 -8.11 10.36 -0.06
N LEU A 410 -7.96 11.42 -0.84
CA LEU A 410 -8.64 11.53 -2.12
C LEU A 410 -7.97 10.66 -3.17
N VAL A 411 -8.72 9.74 -3.74
CA VAL A 411 -8.26 8.80 -4.77
C VAL A 411 -9.08 8.99 -6.02
N GLY A 412 -8.42 9.09 -7.16
CA GLY A 412 -9.06 9.22 -8.47
C GLY A 412 -8.81 8.00 -9.35
N THR A 413 -9.82 7.59 -10.13
CA THR A 413 -9.70 6.57 -11.16
C THR A 413 -10.56 6.92 -12.38
N GLU A 414 -10.11 6.54 -13.56
CA GLU A 414 -10.87 6.72 -14.80
C GLU A 414 -11.45 5.39 -15.29
N ARG A 415 -12.70 5.45 -15.75
CA ARG A 415 -13.33 4.38 -16.51
C ARG A 415 -13.26 4.72 -17.98
N ARG A 416 -12.62 3.87 -18.75
CA ARG A 416 -12.48 4.02 -20.19
C ARG A 416 -13.77 3.69 -20.94
N THR A 417 -13.85 4.09 -22.19
CA THR A 417 -15.01 3.81 -23.04
C THR A 417 -15.22 2.32 -23.35
N ASP A 418 -14.15 1.51 -23.25
CA ASP A 418 -14.23 0.04 -23.34
C ASP A 418 -14.75 -0.64 -22.06
N GLY A 419 -15.01 0.15 -21.04
CA GLY A 419 -15.51 -0.32 -19.74
C GLY A 419 -14.43 -0.73 -18.74
N SER A 420 -13.17 -0.71 -19.12
CA SER A 420 -12.06 -0.96 -18.19
C SER A 420 -11.82 0.22 -17.25
N TRP A 421 -11.29 -0.06 -16.06
CA TRP A 421 -10.88 0.94 -15.07
C TRP A 421 -9.37 1.10 -15.09
N ASP A 422 -8.90 2.34 -15.03
CA ASP A 422 -7.49 2.64 -14.77
C ASP A 422 -7.14 2.35 -13.31
N THR A 423 -5.83 2.29 -13.02
CA THR A 423 -5.35 2.22 -11.64
C THR A 423 -5.86 3.45 -10.88
N ALA A 424 -6.39 3.22 -9.69
CA ALA A 424 -6.80 4.33 -8.84
C ALA A 424 -5.57 4.92 -8.13
N ASP A 425 -5.35 6.24 -8.28
CA ASP A 425 -4.20 6.93 -7.72
C ASP A 425 -4.63 8.00 -6.70
N ALA A 426 -3.81 8.16 -5.64
CA ALA A 426 -3.99 9.26 -4.72
C ALA A 426 -3.76 10.60 -5.44
N LEU A 427 -4.63 11.59 -5.21
CA LEU A 427 -4.42 12.92 -5.73
C LEU A 427 -3.15 13.55 -5.11
N PRO A 428 -2.35 14.30 -5.88
CA PRO A 428 -1.17 14.97 -5.32
C PRO A 428 -1.59 15.90 -4.18
N GLY A 429 -0.86 15.84 -3.07
CA GLY A 429 -1.11 16.68 -1.90
C GLY A 429 -0.93 18.18 -2.18
N ALA A 430 -1.51 19.03 -1.35
CA ALA A 430 -1.21 20.45 -1.38
C ALA A 430 0.25 20.71 -0.96
N ASN A 431 0.83 21.81 -1.44
CA ASN A 431 2.21 22.20 -1.14
C ASN A 431 2.54 22.03 0.36
N GLY A 432 3.49 21.14 0.67
CA GLY A 432 3.93 20.88 2.02
C GLY A 432 3.26 19.70 2.73
N GLY A 433 2.51 18.83 2.02
CA GLY A 433 1.97 17.59 2.60
C GLY A 433 0.64 17.78 3.33
N LEU A 434 -0.20 18.72 2.89
CA LEU A 434 -1.59 18.81 3.34
C LEU A 434 -2.30 17.52 2.93
N GLU A 435 -2.60 16.70 3.93
CA GLU A 435 -3.49 15.57 3.77
C GLU A 435 -4.93 16.09 3.76
N PHE A 436 -5.70 15.67 2.78
CA PHE A 436 -7.12 15.96 2.75
C PHE A 436 -7.86 14.85 3.50
N ALA A 437 -8.36 15.11 4.69
CA ALA A 437 -9.34 14.26 5.35
C ALA A 437 -10.70 14.52 4.71
N GLY A 438 -10.88 13.94 3.53
CA GLY A 438 -12.02 14.22 2.67
C GLY A 438 -13.33 13.71 3.22
N SER A 439 -13.94 14.43 4.17
CA SER A 439 -15.37 14.24 4.45
C SER A 439 -16.23 14.79 3.32
N GLU A 440 -15.82 15.91 2.70
CA GLU A 440 -16.53 16.54 1.59
C GLU A 440 -15.58 16.89 0.45
N GLN A 441 -16.00 16.50 -0.75
CA GLN A 441 -15.24 16.66 -1.99
C GLN A 441 -16.17 16.81 -3.18
N SER A 442 -15.66 17.42 -4.24
CA SER A 442 -16.36 17.49 -5.52
C SER A 442 -15.37 17.50 -6.67
N VAL A 443 -15.80 16.96 -7.82
CA VAL A 443 -15.08 16.98 -9.08
C VAL A 443 -16.05 17.27 -10.22
N THR A 444 -15.58 18.04 -11.20
CA THR A 444 -16.32 18.29 -12.44
C THR A 444 -15.37 18.23 -13.63
N ALA A 445 -15.86 17.69 -14.75
CA ALA A 445 -15.14 17.72 -16.02
C ALA A 445 -15.47 19.01 -16.79
N MET A 446 -14.45 19.64 -17.34
CA MET A 446 -14.58 20.84 -18.16
C MET A 446 -14.80 20.46 -19.64
N PRO A 447 -15.36 21.37 -20.46
CA PRO A 447 -15.56 21.14 -21.91
C PRO A 447 -14.26 20.80 -22.66
N ASP A 448 -13.11 21.25 -22.19
CA ASP A 448 -11.79 20.95 -22.75
C ASP A 448 -11.23 19.58 -22.32
N GLY A 449 -11.94 18.85 -21.44
CA GLY A 449 -11.51 17.57 -20.89
C GLY A 449 -10.64 17.69 -19.64
N SER A 450 -10.31 18.89 -19.17
CA SER A 450 -9.67 19.08 -17.86
C SER A 450 -10.64 18.79 -16.70
N LEU A 451 -10.11 18.54 -15.52
CA LEU A 451 -10.90 18.28 -14.32
C LEU A 451 -10.64 19.36 -13.27
N GLN A 452 -11.69 19.84 -12.62
CA GLN A 452 -11.58 20.73 -11.48
C GLN A 452 -12.08 20.06 -10.21
N TYR A 453 -11.36 20.30 -9.12
CA TYR A 453 -11.58 19.68 -7.82
C TYR A 453 -11.81 20.74 -6.75
N LEU A 454 -12.71 20.44 -5.82
CA LEU A 454 -12.94 21.22 -4.62
C LEU A 454 -13.01 20.29 -3.41
N THR A 455 -12.31 20.61 -2.34
CA THR A 455 -12.30 19.81 -1.10
C THR A 455 -11.93 20.67 0.10
N TYR A 456 -12.18 20.14 1.31
CA TYR A 456 -11.63 20.70 2.53
C TYR A 456 -10.31 20.00 2.89
N GLY A 457 -9.32 20.79 3.31
CA GLY A 457 -8.11 20.28 3.97
C GLY A 457 -8.39 19.87 5.42
N ASN A 458 -7.43 19.18 6.03
CA ASN A 458 -7.47 18.86 7.48
C ASN A 458 -7.57 20.11 8.37
N ASP A 459 -7.13 21.25 7.86
CA ASP A 459 -7.27 22.57 8.48
C ASP A 459 -8.68 23.18 8.31
N LYS A 460 -9.64 22.42 7.74
CA LYS A 460 -11.02 22.84 7.44
C LYS A 460 -11.17 24.02 6.47
N ARG A 461 -10.10 24.31 5.69
CA ARG A 461 -10.13 25.34 4.66
C ARG A 461 -10.48 24.72 3.32
N MET A 462 -11.12 25.49 2.43
CA MET A 462 -11.42 25.06 1.08
C MET A 462 -10.24 25.21 0.15
N TYR A 463 -9.98 24.15 -0.64
CA TYR A 463 -8.91 24.10 -1.64
C TYR A 463 -9.47 23.70 -3.00
N HIS A 464 -8.97 24.36 -4.03
CA HIS A 464 -9.30 24.10 -5.42
C HIS A 464 -8.05 23.68 -6.18
N ASN A 465 -8.19 22.71 -7.11
CA ASN A 465 -7.12 22.26 -8.00
C ASN A 465 -7.66 21.98 -9.41
N ILE A 466 -6.77 21.98 -10.38
CA ILE A 466 -7.08 21.62 -11.77
C ILE A 466 -6.09 20.55 -12.24
N ARG A 467 -6.63 19.44 -12.77
CA ARG A 467 -5.87 18.47 -13.56
C ARG A 467 -6.09 18.76 -15.03
N ARG A 468 -5.04 19.12 -15.75
CA ARG A 468 -5.10 19.43 -17.17
C ARG A 468 -5.27 18.18 -18.02
N VAL A 469 -5.62 18.33 -19.27
CA VAL A 469 -5.82 17.23 -20.23
C VAL A 469 -4.54 16.39 -20.42
N ASP A 470 -3.37 17.01 -20.32
CA ASP A 470 -2.07 16.34 -20.38
C ASP A 470 -1.70 15.56 -19.08
N GLY A 471 -2.62 15.54 -18.11
CA GLY A 471 -2.41 14.90 -16.82
C GLY A 471 -1.66 15.73 -15.77
N SER A 472 -1.15 16.91 -16.15
CA SER A 472 -0.45 17.79 -15.21
C SER A 472 -1.42 18.48 -14.24
N TRP A 473 -0.93 18.82 -13.05
CA TRP A 473 -1.69 19.48 -11.99
C TRP A 473 -1.30 20.95 -11.86
N GLN A 474 -2.29 21.82 -11.64
CA GLN A 474 -2.04 23.23 -11.32
C GLN A 474 -1.41 23.38 -9.91
N GLY A 475 -1.74 22.49 -9.01
CA GLY A 475 -1.49 22.58 -7.58
C GLY A 475 -2.69 23.11 -6.81
N TRP A 476 -2.80 22.67 -5.55
CA TRP A 476 -3.89 23.08 -4.67
C TRP A 476 -3.73 24.54 -4.26
N ASN A 477 -4.74 25.32 -4.54
CA ASN A 477 -4.83 26.71 -4.14
C ASN A 477 -5.97 26.89 -3.14
N ARG A 478 -5.70 27.60 -2.07
CA ARG A 478 -6.73 27.98 -1.13
C ARG A 478 -7.76 28.87 -1.83
N LEU A 479 -9.04 28.51 -1.67
CA LEU A 479 -10.12 29.20 -2.40
C LEU A 479 -10.52 30.52 -1.73
N ASN A 480 -10.50 30.58 -0.40
CA ASN A 480 -11.04 31.67 0.39
C ASN A 480 -9.96 32.40 1.21
N SER A 481 -10.27 33.62 1.66
CA SER A 481 -9.53 34.30 2.72
C SER A 481 -9.85 33.69 4.09
N ASP A 482 -9.04 33.99 5.12
CA ASP A 482 -9.27 33.51 6.49
C ASP A 482 -10.65 33.91 7.02
N GLU A 483 -11.13 35.11 6.72
CA GLU A 483 -12.44 35.58 7.18
C GLU A 483 -13.59 34.81 6.51
N VAL A 484 -13.45 34.47 5.24
CA VAL A 484 -14.45 33.68 4.51
C VAL A 484 -14.47 32.23 4.99
N ASP A 485 -13.29 31.64 5.23
CA ASP A 485 -13.20 30.26 5.73
C ASP A 485 -13.86 30.05 7.09
N LYS A 486 -13.90 31.07 7.95
CA LYS A 486 -14.62 31.02 9.26
C LYS A 486 -16.12 30.73 9.10
N ARG A 487 -16.69 30.93 7.91
CA ARG A 487 -18.09 30.58 7.61
C ARG A 487 -18.29 29.10 7.39
N PHE A 488 -17.25 28.35 7.00
CA PHE A 488 -17.33 26.97 6.60
C PHE A 488 -16.67 26.07 7.65
N THR A 489 -17.30 24.92 7.94
CA THR A 489 -16.84 23.96 8.96
C THR A 489 -16.68 22.55 8.43
N GLY A 490 -16.62 22.39 7.07
CA GLY A 490 -16.55 21.08 6.42
C GLY A 490 -17.93 20.55 5.99
N GLY A 491 -18.90 21.42 5.74
CA GLY A 491 -20.22 21.04 5.23
C GLY A 491 -20.21 20.68 3.73
N PRO A 492 -21.38 20.24 3.17
CA PRO A 492 -21.50 19.81 1.79
C PRO A 492 -21.03 20.87 0.77
N ILE A 493 -20.31 20.40 -0.24
CA ILE A 493 -19.82 21.20 -1.37
C ILE A 493 -20.09 20.48 -2.70
N ALA A 494 -20.32 21.25 -3.77
CA ALA A 494 -20.43 20.68 -5.09
C ALA A 494 -19.88 21.63 -6.18
N LEU A 495 -19.32 21.03 -7.24
CA LEU A 495 -18.86 21.71 -8.45
C LEU A 495 -19.65 21.24 -9.68
N ALA A 496 -19.89 22.14 -10.62
CA ALA A 496 -20.35 21.81 -11.96
C ALA A 496 -19.74 22.76 -12.99
N SER A 497 -19.33 22.23 -14.13
CA SER A 497 -18.94 23.02 -15.30
C SER A 497 -20.16 23.35 -16.17
N THR A 498 -20.07 24.43 -16.92
CA THR A 498 -21.01 24.77 -17.97
C THR A 498 -20.30 24.76 -19.34
N PRO A 499 -21.01 24.51 -20.46
CA PRO A 499 -20.41 24.44 -21.80
C PRO A 499 -19.60 25.67 -22.23
N ASN A 500 -19.89 26.86 -21.67
CA ASN A 500 -19.10 28.07 -21.89
C ASN A 500 -17.74 28.11 -21.16
N GLY A 501 -17.36 27.04 -20.44
CA GLY A 501 -16.09 26.94 -19.76
C GLY A 501 -16.04 27.56 -18.35
N GLU A 502 -17.18 27.97 -17.81
CA GLU A 502 -17.29 28.46 -16.45
C GLU A 502 -17.45 27.28 -15.45
N THR A 503 -17.02 27.47 -14.20
CA THR A 503 -17.23 26.51 -13.11
C THR A 503 -18.11 27.14 -12.04
N GLN A 504 -19.19 26.46 -11.71
CA GLN A 504 -20.12 26.83 -10.65
C GLN A 504 -19.74 26.05 -9.39
N ALA A 505 -19.69 26.73 -8.24
CA ALA A 505 -19.45 26.11 -6.94
C ALA A 505 -20.57 26.47 -5.97
N VAL A 506 -21.01 25.48 -5.20
CA VAL A 506 -21.94 25.69 -4.09
C VAL A 506 -21.34 25.10 -2.82
N ALA A 507 -21.70 25.68 -1.69
CA ALA A 507 -21.32 25.21 -0.37
C ALA A 507 -22.40 25.55 0.67
N ILE A 508 -22.52 24.73 1.69
CA ILE A 508 -23.40 24.99 2.83
C ILE A 508 -22.52 25.49 3.98
N ASP A 509 -22.84 26.69 4.49
CA ASP A 509 -22.08 27.27 5.60
C ASP A 509 -22.49 26.69 6.97
N LYS A 510 -21.77 27.08 8.02
CA LYS A 510 -22.01 26.62 9.41
C LYS A 510 -23.43 26.93 9.95
N ASP A 511 -24.14 27.88 9.35
CA ASP A 511 -25.50 28.27 9.72
C ASP A 511 -26.58 27.58 8.86
N GLY A 512 -26.11 26.65 7.98
CA GLY A 512 -26.93 25.88 7.04
C GLY A 512 -27.32 26.69 5.80
N VAL A 513 -26.76 27.87 5.57
CA VAL A 513 -27.10 28.70 4.41
C VAL A 513 -26.37 28.16 3.18
N LEU A 514 -27.14 27.91 2.11
CA LEU A 514 -26.57 27.57 0.80
C LEU A 514 -25.98 28.83 0.17
N LEU A 515 -24.73 28.70 -0.27
CA LEU A 515 -23.97 29.76 -0.93
C LEU A 515 -23.50 29.27 -2.32
N HIS A 516 -23.40 30.21 -3.24
CA HIS A 516 -22.96 29.97 -4.61
C HIS A 516 -21.88 30.98 -4.98
N GLN A 517 -20.90 30.54 -5.78
CA GLN A 517 -19.95 31.38 -6.50
C GLN A 517 -19.63 30.82 -7.88
N LEU A 518 -19.12 31.68 -8.75
CA LEU A 518 -18.75 31.35 -10.11
C LEU A 518 -17.26 31.57 -10.32
N ARG A 519 -16.58 30.60 -10.94
CA ARG A 519 -15.25 30.76 -11.53
C ARG A 519 -15.39 31.06 -12.99
N ARG A 520 -14.93 32.23 -13.41
CA ARG A 520 -14.93 32.66 -14.82
C ARG A 520 -13.83 31.95 -15.62
N THR A 521 -13.93 32.03 -16.94
CA THR A 521 -12.93 31.45 -17.85
C THR A 521 -11.53 32.07 -17.71
N ASP A 522 -11.43 33.30 -17.20
CA ASP A 522 -10.16 33.95 -16.85
C ASP A 522 -9.54 33.45 -15.53
N GLY A 523 -10.25 32.56 -14.83
CA GLY A 523 -9.80 31.96 -13.56
C GLY A 523 -10.22 32.74 -12.32
N THR A 524 -10.90 33.89 -12.43
CA THR A 524 -11.34 34.68 -11.28
C THR A 524 -12.63 34.12 -10.66
N TRP A 525 -12.78 34.28 -9.36
CA TRP A 525 -13.97 33.89 -8.61
C TRP A 525 -14.83 35.11 -8.25
N THR A 526 -16.16 34.95 -8.29
CA THR A 526 -17.10 36.06 -8.01
C THR A 526 -17.29 36.34 -6.52
N GLY A 527 -16.84 35.43 -5.65
CA GLY A 527 -17.21 35.46 -4.24
C GLY A 527 -18.56 34.79 -3.95
N TRP A 528 -18.76 34.42 -2.68
CA TRP A 528 -19.92 33.68 -2.24
C TRP A 528 -21.14 34.58 -2.02
N ALA A 529 -22.27 34.19 -2.61
CA ALA A 529 -23.57 34.84 -2.45
C ALA A 529 -24.67 33.78 -2.28
N ALA A 530 -25.67 34.08 -1.45
CA ALA A 530 -26.79 33.17 -1.27
C ALA A 530 -27.77 33.26 -2.44
N PRO A 531 -28.23 32.13 -3.03
CA PRO A 531 -29.38 32.15 -3.93
C PRO A 531 -30.65 32.56 -3.19
N PRO A 532 -31.69 33.09 -3.90
CA PRO A 532 -32.96 33.41 -3.29
C PRO A 532 -33.59 32.20 -2.59
N GLY A 533 -34.10 32.38 -1.39
CA GLY A 533 -34.83 31.34 -0.65
C GLY A 533 -36.31 31.21 -1.07
N THR A 534 -37.01 30.26 -0.45
CA THR A 534 -38.42 29.97 -0.73
C THR A 534 -39.37 31.12 -0.32
N ASP A 535 -38.94 31.94 0.67
CA ASP A 535 -39.78 32.95 1.31
C ASP A 535 -39.19 34.36 1.19
N GLY A 536 -38.35 34.59 0.17
CA GLY A 536 -37.66 35.87 -0.04
C GLY A 536 -36.42 36.05 0.88
N GLY A 537 -36.14 35.11 1.76
CA GLY A 537 -34.93 35.05 2.60
C GLY A 537 -33.81 34.24 1.93
N VAL A 538 -32.86 33.73 2.73
CA VAL A 538 -31.81 32.82 2.27
C VAL A 538 -32.27 31.37 2.31
N PHE A 539 -31.85 30.54 1.35
CA PHE A 539 -32.16 29.12 1.35
C PHE A 539 -31.26 28.36 2.31
N LYS A 540 -31.86 27.59 3.22
CA LYS A 540 -31.13 26.72 4.15
C LYS A 540 -31.23 25.26 3.71
N ALA A 541 -30.08 24.61 3.60
CA ALA A 541 -29.94 23.24 3.13
C ALA A 541 -29.16 22.36 4.11
N LYS A 542 -29.36 21.04 4.01
CA LYS A 542 -28.59 20.01 4.72
C LYS A 542 -27.59 19.32 3.78
N ASP A 543 -27.97 19.21 2.51
CA ASP A 543 -27.12 18.63 1.48
C ASP A 543 -27.43 19.25 0.11
N VAL A 544 -26.46 19.19 -0.83
CA VAL A 544 -26.56 19.83 -2.15
C VAL A 544 -25.76 19.10 -3.23
N ALA A 545 -26.36 18.99 -4.41
CA ALA A 545 -25.69 18.59 -5.65
C ALA A 545 -26.05 19.56 -6.78
N ILE A 546 -25.14 19.73 -7.75
CA ILE A 546 -25.34 20.64 -8.86
C ILE A 546 -24.91 20.00 -10.18
N THR A 547 -25.49 20.50 -11.28
CA THR A 547 -25.09 20.12 -12.63
C THR A 547 -25.23 21.30 -13.58
N GLY A 548 -24.23 21.48 -14.47
CA GLY A 548 -24.37 22.37 -15.62
C GLY A 548 -25.21 21.72 -16.71
N THR A 549 -26.03 22.53 -17.38
CA THR A 549 -26.90 22.06 -18.47
C THR A 549 -26.33 22.43 -19.82
N PRO A 550 -26.73 21.74 -20.90
CA PRO A 550 -26.26 22.05 -22.27
C PRO A 550 -26.49 23.50 -22.76
N ASN A 551 -27.40 24.22 -22.12
CA ASN A 551 -27.70 25.63 -22.43
C ASN A 551 -27.00 26.64 -21.49
N ASN A 552 -25.90 26.25 -20.86
CA ASN A 552 -25.12 27.07 -19.92
C ASN A 552 -25.87 27.51 -18.66
N SER A 553 -26.94 26.83 -18.28
CA SER A 553 -27.61 27.04 -17.00
C SER A 553 -27.07 26.08 -15.94
N LEU A 554 -27.26 26.40 -14.66
CA LEU A 554 -26.97 25.54 -13.52
C LEU A 554 -28.27 25.05 -12.94
N MET A 555 -28.35 23.74 -12.64
CA MET A 555 -29.41 23.18 -11.82
C MET A 555 -28.84 22.84 -10.43
N VAL A 556 -29.57 23.20 -9.39
CA VAL A 556 -29.22 23.00 -7.98
C VAL A 556 -30.28 22.13 -7.32
N LEU A 557 -29.88 20.95 -6.90
CA LEU A 557 -30.69 20.00 -6.12
C LEU A 557 -30.23 20.06 -4.67
N ALA A 558 -31.14 20.16 -3.72
CA ALA A 558 -30.80 20.23 -2.31
C ALA A 558 -31.87 19.60 -1.43
N TYR A 559 -31.45 19.05 -0.28
CA TYR A 559 -32.35 18.85 0.85
C TYR A 559 -32.45 20.14 1.65
N ASP A 560 -33.68 20.67 1.82
CA ASP A 560 -33.90 21.83 2.69
C ASP A 560 -33.70 21.45 4.17
N LYS A 561 -33.76 22.45 5.05
CA LYS A 561 -33.60 22.21 6.51
C LYS A 561 -34.56 21.17 7.11
N ASN A 562 -35.69 20.90 6.43
CA ASN A 562 -36.69 19.92 6.85
C ASN A 562 -36.48 18.54 6.19
N GLY A 563 -35.46 18.38 5.30
CA GLY A 563 -35.21 17.17 4.53
C GLY A 563 -36.07 17.04 3.29
N THR A 564 -36.77 18.09 2.86
CA THR A 564 -37.53 18.07 1.60
C THR A 564 -36.58 18.31 0.41
N MET A 565 -36.68 17.47 -0.62
CA MET A 565 -35.89 17.61 -1.83
C MET A 565 -36.41 18.77 -2.67
N ARG A 566 -35.55 19.72 -2.97
CA ARG A 566 -35.83 20.97 -3.71
C ARG A 566 -34.91 21.10 -4.90
N LEU A 567 -35.45 21.65 -5.99
CA LEU A 567 -34.72 21.95 -7.22
C LEU A 567 -34.93 23.40 -7.63
N THR A 568 -33.86 24.09 -8.02
CA THR A 568 -33.91 25.43 -8.63
C THR A 568 -32.90 25.53 -9.76
N GLY A 569 -33.00 26.56 -10.60
CA GLY A 569 -32.08 26.85 -11.69
C GLY A 569 -31.45 28.23 -11.59
N ARG A 570 -30.23 28.36 -12.08
CA ARG A 570 -29.57 29.64 -12.39
C ARG A 570 -29.33 29.66 -13.88
N TRP A 571 -29.99 30.59 -14.56
CA TRP A 571 -29.99 30.70 -16.03
C TRP A 571 -28.61 31.19 -16.56
N ALA A 572 -28.35 30.96 -17.84
CA ALA A 572 -27.14 31.46 -18.52
C ALA A 572 -26.96 32.98 -18.42
N SER A 573 -28.04 33.73 -18.24
CA SER A 573 -28.02 35.16 -17.95
C SER A 573 -27.42 35.52 -16.57
N GLY A 574 -27.23 34.55 -15.71
CA GLY A 574 -26.80 34.76 -14.32
C GLY A 574 -27.93 34.99 -13.32
N THR A 575 -29.18 35.00 -13.78
CA THR A 575 -30.36 35.16 -12.92
C THR A 575 -30.85 33.83 -12.36
N TRP A 576 -31.31 33.80 -11.14
CA TRP A 576 -31.95 32.64 -10.53
C TRP A 576 -33.41 32.52 -11.01
N ASP A 577 -33.92 31.29 -11.00
CA ASP A 577 -35.31 31.01 -11.39
C ASP A 577 -36.28 31.85 -10.53
N THR A 578 -37.13 32.62 -11.18
CA THR A 578 -38.12 33.46 -10.53
C THR A 578 -39.24 32.66 -9.88
N ALA A 579 -39.49 31.42 -10.33
CA ALA A 579 -40.39 30.48 -9.67
C ALA A 579 -39.81 29.92 -8.34
N GLY A 580 -38.54 30.21 -8.07
CA GLY A 580 -37.84 29.78 -6.84
C GLY A 580 -37.53 28.29 -6.80
N TRP A 581 -37.75 27.68 -5.64
CA TRP A 581 -37.46 26.28 -5.38
C TRP A 581 -38.68 25.38 -5.61
N THR A 582 -38.60 24.49 -6.58
CA THR A 582 -39.62 23.45 -6.85
C THR A 582 -39.43 22.26 -5.92
N THR A 583 -40.50 21.80 -5.27
CA THR A 583 -40.47 20.53 -4.51
C THR A 583 -40.48 19.35 -5.47
N LEU A 584 -39.58 18.39 -5.27
CA LEU A 584 -39.62 17.13 -5.98
C LEU A 584 -40.38 16.09 -5.16
N PRO A 585 -41.18 15.20 -5.83
CA PRO A 585 -41.94 14.16 -5.15
C PRO A 585 -40.98 13.14 -4.53
N GLY A 586 -41.31 12.63 -3.37
CA GLY A 586 -40.64 11.49 -2.77
C GLY A 586 -41.20 10.14 -3.25
N VAL A 587 -40.60 9.04 -2.80
CA VAL A 587 -41.07 7.68 -3.08
C VAL A 587 -42.42 7.45 -2.38
N GLY A 588 -43.45 7.07 -3.15
CA GLY A 588 -44.79 6.79 -2.60
C GLY A 588 -45.45 7.97 -1.88
N GLY A 589 -45.05 9.23 -2.20
CA GLY A 589 -45.52 10.45 -1.54
C GLY A 589 -44.79 10.82 -0.24
N ALA A 590 -43.83 10.02 0.19
CA ALA A 590 -42.95 10.35 1.33
C ALA A 590 -41.85 11.37 0.94
N THR A 591 -41.33 12.12 1.89
CA THR A 591 -40.18 13.00 1.67
C THR A 591 -38.88 12.19 1.71
N PHE A 592 -37.95 12.47 0.76
CA PHE A 592 -36.60 11.98 0.89
C PHE A 592 -35.87 12.77 1.99
N ALA A 593 -35.23 12.06 2.88
CA ALA A 593 -34.41 12.65 3.93
C ALA A 593 -33.14 11.80 4.17
N GLY A 594 -32.62 11.22 3.10
CA GLY A 594 -31.46 10.34 3.15
C GLY A 594 -30.12 11.06 3.30
N PRO A 595 -29.02 10.31 3.43
CA PRO A 595 -27.71 10.88 3.73
C PRO A 595 -26.99 11.51 2.54
N ASP A 596 -27.42 11.27 1.28
CA ASP A 596 -26.69 11.76 0.08
C ASP A 596 -27.63 11.86 -1.13
N LEU A 597 -27.31 12.79 -2.04
CA LEU A 597 -28.00 13.03 -3.29
C LEU A 597 -27.04 13.44 -4.41
N SER A 598 -27.43 13.19 -5.66
CA SER A 598 -26.65 13.55 -6.83
C SER A 598 -27.54 13.85 -8.03
N ILE A 599 -27.08 14.72 -8.91
CA ILE A 599 -27.80 15.15 -10.11
C ILE A 599 -26.85 15.29 -11.29
N THR A 600 -27.31 14.93 -12.49
CA THR A 600 -26.61 15.18 -13.74
C THR A 600 -27.58 15.59 -14.83
N ALA A 601 -27.15 16.51 -15.69
CA ALA A 601 -27.87 16.88 -16.91
C ALA A 601 -27.42 15.99 -18.08
N MET A 602 -28.39 15.63 -18.93
CA MET A 602 -28.17 14.82 -20.13
C MET A 602 -28.11 15.69 -21.39
N PRO A 603 -27.55 15.20 -22.50
CA PRO A 603 -27.49 15.91 -23.74
C PRO A 603 -28.86 16.36 -24.29
N ASP A 604 -29.92 15.61 -24.01
CA ASP A 604 -31.32 15.94 -24.38
C ASP A 604 -31.99 16.95 -23.45
N ARG A 605 -31.23 17.51 -22.50
CA ARG A 605 -31.66 18.44 -21.44
C ARG A 605 -32.55 17.81 -20.36
N SER A 606 -32.70 16.48 -20.32
CA SER A 606 -33.26 15.81 -19.16
C SER A 606 -32.28 15.81 -17.98
N LEU A 607 -32.78 15.60 -16.79
CA LEU A 607 -32.00 15.45 -15.59
C LEU A 607 -32.11 14.00 -15.11
N GLN A 608 -31.03 13.45 -14.63
CA GLN A 608 -30.99 12.21 -13.87
C GLN A 608 -30.69 12.56 -12.41
N ILE A 609 -31.49 12.04 -11.50
CA ILE A 609 -31.36 12.30 -10.06
C ILE A 609 -31.22 10.97 -9.36
N ALA A 610 -30.18 10.86 -8.54
CA ALA A 610 -29.94 9.72 -7.67
C ALA A 610 -29.97 10.18 -6.20
N ALA A 611 -30.52 9.39 -5.32
CA ALA A 611 -30.59 9.70 -3.89
C ALA A 611 -30.61 8.41 -3.07
N ILE A 612 -30.17 8.50 -1.83
CA ILE A 612 -30.31 7.42 -0.85
C ILE A 612 -31.55 7.69 -0.01
N GLY A 613 -32.44 6.70 0.05
CA GLY A 613 -33.66 6.80 0.86
C GLY A 613 -33.40 6.56 2.35
N LEU A 614 -34.38 6.84 3.19
CA LEU A 614 -34.34 6.48 4.62
C LEU A 614 -34.24 4.96 4.86
N ASP A 615 -34.64 4.17 3.85
CA ASP A 615 -34.47 2.72 3.82
C ASP A 615 -33.04 2.25 3.47
N GLY A 616 -32.13 3.20 3.25
CA GLY A 616 -30.76 2.97 2.82
C GLY A 616 -30.62 2.54 1.36
N LYS A 617 -31.69 2.49 0.59
CA LYS A 617 -31.64 2.09 -0.83
C LYS A 617 -31.25 3.25 -1.73
N VAL A 618 -30.55 2.91 -2.84
CA VAL A 618 -30.28 3.84 -3.92
C VAL A 618 -31.53 3.97 -4.79
N TRP A 619 -32.04 5.16 -4.90
CA TRP A 619 -33.18 5.51 -5.72
C TRP A 619 -32.77 6.39 -6.90
N HIS A 620 -33.45 6.25 -8.03
CA HIS A 620 -33.20 7.00 -9.24
C HIS A 620 -34.52 7.52 -9.85
N MET A 621 -34.48 8.76 -10.35
CA MET A 621 -35.58 9.42 -11.04
C MET A 621 -35.04 10.22 -12.22
N THR A 622 -35.81 10.31 -13.30
CA THR A 622 -35.55 11.22 -14.41
C THR A 622 -36.53 12.39 -14.37
N ARG A 623 -36.06 13.56 -14.79
CA ARG A 623 -36.91 14.72 -15.07
C ARG A 623 -36.66 15.15 -16.52
N ASP A 624 -37.69 15.06 -17.35
CA ASP A 624 -37.56 15.39 -18.78
C ASP A 624 -37.43 16.91 -19.03
N SER A 625 -37.12 17.27 -20.27
CA SER A 625 -36.99 18.68 -20.69
C SER A 625 -38.29 19.49 -20.60
N MET A 626 -39.44 18.82 -20.44
CA MET A 626 -40.77 19.45 -20.19
C MET A 626 -41.07 19.50 -18.70
N LEU A 627 -40.08 19.27 -17.83
CA LEU A 627 -40.17 19.30 -16.37
C LEU A 627 -41.06 18.23 -15.75
N ARG A 628 -41.32 17.11 -16.44
CA ARG A 628 -42.11 15.98 -15.94
C ARG A 628 -41.17 15.00 -15.26
N ASN A 629 -41.55 14.54 -14.08
CA ASN A 629 -40.79 13.55 -13.31
C ASN A 629 -41.24 12.12 -13.64
N SER A 630 -40.29 11.20 -13.84
CA SER A 630 -40.63 9.77 -13.80
C SER A 630 -40.97 9.32 -12.37
N PRO A 631 -41.59 8.17 -12.20
CA PRO A 631 -41.59 7.52 -10.89
C PRO A 631 -40.17 7.25 -10.42
N TRP A 632 -39.98 7.20 -9.08
CA TRP A 632 -38.74 6.71 -8.51
C TRP A 632 -38.61 5.20 -8.72
N THR A 633 -37.45 4.76 -9.18
CA THR A 633 -37.08 3.36 -9.34
C THR A 633 -35.73 3.15 -8.65
N HIS A 634 -35.33 1.91 -8.44
CA HIS A 634 -33.99 1.62 -7.94
C HIS A 634 -33.22 0.75 -8.94
N PRO A 635 -31.93 1.03 -9.17
CA PRO A 635 -31.06 0.09 -9.86
C PRO A 635 -30.96 -1.20 -9.06
N GLU A 636 -31.11 -2.35 -9.71
CA GLU A 636 -31.04 -3.64 -9.05
C GLU A 636 -29.58 -3.99 -8.69
N TRP A 637 -29.38 -4.44 -7.44
CA TRP A 637 -28.14 -5.04 -6.98
C TRP A 637 -28.02 -6.50 -7.42
N ALA A 638 -29.09 -7.23 -7.17
CA ALA A 638 -29.35 -8.61 -7.58
C ALA A 638 -30.81 -8.73 -8.01
N PRO A 639 -31.24 -9.79 -8.68
CA PRO A 639 -32.66 -9.97 -9.05
C PRO A 639 -33.57 -9.68 -7.86
N ASN A 640 -34.41 -8.67 -7.99
CA ASN A 640 -35.39 -8.19 -6.99
C ASN A 640 -34.79 -7.59 -5.71
N ASP A 641 -33.50 -7.24 -5.66
CA ASP A 641 -32.92 -6.55 -4.51
C ASP A 641 -32.32 -5.20 -4.90
N ALA A 642 -32.51 -4.18 -4.08
CA ALA A 642 -31.99 -2.84 -4.29
C ALA A 642 -30.63 -2.65 -3.58
N MET A 643 -29.71 -1.96 -4.23
CA MET A 643 -28.43 -1.56 -3.63
C MET A 643 -28.69 -0.72 -2.37
N ARG A 644 -28.10 -1.13 -1.23
CA ARG A 644 -28.06 -0.33 -0.01
C ARG A 644 -26.72 0.38 0.09
N ALA A 645 -26.73 1.69 0.32
CA ALA A 645 -25.56 2.55 0.24
C ALA A 645 -25.57 3.67 1.28
N THR A 646 -24.39 4.23 1.52
CA THR A 646 -24.16 5.42 2.37
C THR A 646 -23.77 6.63 1.57
N GLY A 647 -23.38 6.47 0.28
CA GLY A 647 -23.03 7.55 -0.64
C GLY A 647 -23.44 7.19 -2.07
N VAL A 648 -23.78 8.21 -2.88
CA VAL A 648 -24.19 8.04 -4.28
C VAL A 648 -23.73 9.20 -5.14
N ALA A 649 -23.29 8.90 -6.38
CA ALA A 649 -22.95 9.92 -7.38
C ALA A 649 -23.37 9.45 -8.77
N ILE A 650 -23.89 10.38 -9.61
CA ILE A 650 -24.33 10.10 -10.98
C ILE A 650 -23.73 11.11 -11.97
N ALA A 651 -23.29 10.64 -13.13
CA ALA A 651 -22.80 11.46 -14.22
C ALA A 651 -23.38 11.02 -15.56
N GLY A 652 -23.87 11.97 -16.34
CA GLY A 652 -24.28 11.78 -17.73
C GLY A 652 -23.10 11.81 -18.70
N LEU A 653 -23.23 11.07 -19.80
CA LEU A 653 -22.23 10.98 -20.85
C LEU A 653 -22.77 11.54 -22.18
N PRO A 654 -21.88 11.91 -23.12
CA PRO A 654 -22.28 12.47 -24.42
C PRO A 654 -23.15 11.53 -25.26
N ASP A 655 -23.05 10.23 -25.08
CA ASP A 655 -23.85 9.21 -25.77
C ASP A 655 -25.28 9.04 -25.22
N GLY A 656 -25.63 9.83 -24.21
CA GLY A 656 -26.93 9.75 -23.54
C GLY A 656 -27.03 8.65 -22.47
N SER A 657 -25.95 7.94 -22.20
CA SER A 657 -25.87 7.03 -21.04
C SER A 657 -25.54 7.79 -19.76
N ALA A 658 -25.76 7.15 -18.61
CA ALA A 658 -25.40 7.69 -17.31
C ALA A 658 -24.68 6.63 -16.48
N GLN A 659 -23.66 7.04 -15.75
CA GLN A 659 -22.92 6.19 -14.84
C GLN A 659 -23.23 6.56 -13.39
N LEU A 660 -23.45 5.58 -12.55
CA LEU A 660 -23.75 5.76 -11.14
C LEU A 660 -22.73 4.99 -10.30
N LEU A 661 -22.18 5.67 -9.30
CA LEU A 661 -21.38 5.10 -8.25
C LEU A 661 -22.14 5.09 -6.94
N ALA A 662 -21.90 4.08 -6.13
CA ALA A 662 -22.45 3.98 -4.78
C ALA A 662 -21.40 3.46 -3.79
N VAL A 663 -21.37 4.02 -2.59
CA VAL A 663 -20.63 3.43 -1.46
C VAL A 663 -21.58 2.50 -0.75
N GLY A 664 -21.37 1.19 -0.88
CA GLY A 664 -22.20 0.18 -0.25
C GLY A 664 -22.12 0.20 1.27
N MET A 665 -23.09 -0.43 1.94
CA MET A 665 -23.06 -0.63 3.39
C MET A 665 -21.85 -1.45 3.85
N ASP A 666 -21.21 -2.19 2.92
CA ASP A 666 -19.96 -2.91 3.11
C ASP A 666 -18.73 -2.00 3.07
N GLY A 667 -18.92 -0.71 2.76
CA GLY A 667 -17.85 0.28 2.62
C GLY A 667 -17.08 0.20 1.31
N ASN A 668 -17.51 -0.60 0.33
CA ASN A 668 -16.90 -0.71 -0.99
C ASN A 668 -17.60 0.21 -1.99
N THR A 669 -16.86 0.59 -3.03
CA THR A 669 -17.39 1.37 -4.15
C THR A 669 -17.96 0.44 -5.23
N TRP A 670 -19.18 0.70 -5.63
CA TRP A 670 -19.93 -0.05 -6.62
C TRP A 670 -20.34 0.86 -7.78
N HIS A 671 -20.39 0.30 -8.97
CA HIS A 671 -20.69 1.01 -10.22
C HIS A 671 -21.77 0.29 -11.00
N THR A 672 -22.67 1.07 -11.62
CA THR A 672 -23.62 0.59 -12.63
C THR A 672 -23.75 1.63 -13.74
N LEU A 673 -24.10 1.18 -14.94
CA LEU A 673 -24.35 2.01 -16.11
C LEU A 673 -25.82 1.95 -16.48
N ARG A 674 -26.42 3.10 -16.73
CA ARG A 674 -27.73 3.24 -17.36
C ARG A 674 -27.54 3.56 -18.84
N SER A 675 -28.01 2.70 -19.73
CA SER A 675 -27.98 2.95 -21.17
C SER A 675 -28.84 4.15 -21.54
N ALA A 676 -28.63 4.70 -22.73
CA ALA A 676 -29.50 5.76 -23.29
C ALA A 676 -30.95 5.30 -23.42
N SER A 677 -31.19 3.99 -23.58
CA SER A 677 -32.55 3.39 -23.60
C SER A 677 -33.19 3.25 -22.21
N GLY A 678 -32.44 3.53 -21.15
CA GLY A 678 -32.94 3.49 -19.77
C GLY A 678 -32.70 2.20 -18.99
N THR A 679 -31.97 1.23 -19.55
CA THR A 679 -31.68 -0.05 -18.92
C THR A 679 -30.40 0.01 -18.06
N TRP A 680 -30.42 -0.57 -16.86
CA TRP A 680 -29.26 -0.68 -15.97
C TRP A 680 -28.49 -1.98 -16.21
N THR A 681 -27.16 -1.94 -16.09
CA THR A 681 -26.29 -3.12 -16.25
C THR A 681 -26.20 -3.99 -14.99
N GLY A 682 -26.76 -3.56 -13.89
CA GLY A 682 -26.45 -4.13 -12.57
C GLY A 682 -25.16 -3.59 -11.98
N PHE A 683 -24.98 -3.73 -10.65
CA PHE A 683 -23.81 -3.23 -9.96
C PHE A 683 -22.60 -4.18 -10.08
N GLY A 684 -21.45 -3.63 -10.47
CA GLY A 684 -20.12 -4.26 -10.39
C GLY A 684 -19.24 -3.53 -9.39
N ALA A 685 -18.36 -4.25 -8.70
CA ALA A 685 -17.41 -3.61 -7.82
C ALA A 685 -16.42 -2.74 -8.61
N VAL A 686 -16.22 -1.50 -8.19
CA VAL A 686 -15.10 -0.69 -8.67
C VAL A 686 -13.83 -1.23 -8.04
N ARG A 687 -12.92 -1.67 -8.91
CA ARG A 687 -11.67 -2.21 -8.45
C ARG A 687 -10.71 -1.05 -8.17
N GLY A 688 -10.27 -0.97 -6.94
CA GLY A 688 -9.19 -0.10 -6.53
C GLY A 688 -7.87 -0.56 -7.12
N PRO A 689 -6.74 0.09 -6.74
CA PRO A 689 -5.42 -0.25 -7.22
C PRO A 689 -5.13 -1.66 -6.87
N TRP A 690 -5.75 -2.74 -7.04
CA TRP A 690 -5.32 -4.03 -6.55
C TRP A 690 -6.26 -5.17 -6.95
N GLY A 691 -7.19 -4.87 -7.83
CA GLY A 691 -8.23 -5.82 -8.11
C GLY A 691 -9.18 -6.07 -6.91
N ARG A 692 -8.93 -5.49 -5.74
CA ARG A 692 -9.86 -5.46 -4.60
C ARG A 692 -10.91 -4.38 -4.83
N SER A 693 -12.06 -4.51 -4.17
CA SER A 693 -13.04 -3.43 -4.17
C SER A 693 -12.44 -2.17 -3.56
N LEU A 694 -12.64 -1.02 -4.21
CA LEU A 694 -12.19 0.27 -3.72
C LEU A 694 -13.02 0.67 -2.49
N GLY A 695 -12.41 0.61 -1.30
CA GLY A 695 -13.05 1.07 -0.07
C GLY A 695 -13.21 2.60 -0.07
N ALA A 696 -14.41 3.09 0.28
CA ALA A 696 -14.70 4.52 0.29
C ALA A 696 -15.61 4.92 1.45
N THR A 697 -15.49 6.19 1.86
CA THR A 697 -16.44 6.85 2.78
C THR A 697 -17.33 7.85 2.04
N ASN A 698 -16.86 8.36 0.89
CA ASN A 698 -17.60 9.28 0.03
C ASN A 698 -17.19 9.09 -1.43
N VAL A 699 -18.08 9.36 -2.38
CA VAL A 699 -17.87 9.16 -3.81
C VAL A 699 -18.41 10.33 -4.61
N ARG A 700 -17.67 10.75 -5.65
CA ARG A 700 -18.11 11.73 -6.65
C ARG A 700 -17.69 11.24 -8.04
N ILE A 701 -18.39 11.70 -9.07
CA ILE A 701 -18.19 11.26 -10.45
C ILE A 701 -18.34 12.41 -11.42
N ALA A 702 -17.56 12.42 -12.49
CA ALA A 702 -17.68 13.36 -13.59
C ALA A 702 -17.60 12.62 -14.94
N GLY A 703 -18.55 12.89 -15.83
CA GLY A 703 -18.50 12.43 -17.22
C GLY A 703 -17.60 13.35 -18.05
N LEU A 704 -16.65 12.76 -18.78
CA LEU A 704 -15.73 13.49 -19.66
C LEU A 704 -16.32 13.65 -21.06
N PRO A 705 -15.95 14.73 -21.79
CA PRO A 705 -16.45 14.98 -23.14
C PRO A 705 -16.15 13.89 -24.16
N ASP A 706 -15.12 13.08 -23.92
CA ASP A 706 -14.71 11.95 -24.78
C ASP A 706 -15.42 10.63 -24.45
N GLY A 707 -16.37 10.63 -23.50
CA GLY A 707 -17.14 9.46 -23.09
C GLY A 707 -16.51 8.65 -21.96
N ARG A 708 -15.32 9.01 -21.49
CA ARG A 708 -14.73 8.45 -20.27
C ARG A 708 -15.43 9.00 -19.03
N THR A 709 -15.19 8.37 -17.90
CA THR A 709 -15.74 8.81 -16.61
C THR A 709 -14.62 8.90 -15.60
N TYR A 710 -14.57 9.98 -14.85
CA TYR A 710 -13.64 10.14 -13.74
C TYR A 710 -14.38 9.98 -12.41
N SER A 711 -13.86 9.13 -11.55
CA SER A 711 -14.36 8.86 -10.21
C SER A 711 -13.41 9.42 -9.18
N LEU A 712 -13.93 10.12 -8.19
CA LEU A 712 -13.21 10.64 -7.04
C LEU A 712 -13.81 10.04 -5.78
N VAL A 713 -12.98 9.39 -4.98
CA VAL A 713 -13.42 8.77 -3.72
C VAL A 713 -12.58 9.27 -2.55
N SER A 714 -13.19 9.38 -1.37
CA SER A 714 -12.45 9.42 -0.11
C SER A 714 -12.19 8.00 0.33
N ALA A 715 -10.94 7.56 0.33
CA ALA A 715 -10.57 6.21 0.75
C ALA A 715 -10.95 5.94 2.21
N ARG A 716 -11.35 4.69 2.51
CA ARG A 716 -11.71 4.24 3.85
C ARG A 716 -10.47 3.82 4.64
#